data_cbd1754cf6485480dc97f989e699f76e
#
_entry.id   cbd1754cf6485480dc97f989e699f76e
#
_cell.length_a   1.000
_cell.length_b   1.000
_cell.length_c   1.000
_cell.angle_alpha   90.00
_cell.angle_beta   90.00
_cell.angle_gamma   90.00
#
_symmetry.space_group_name_H-M   'P 1'
#
loop_
_entity.id
_entity.type
_entity.pdbx_description
1 polymer ?
#
loop_
_entity_poly.entity_id
_entity_poly.type
_entity_poly.pdbx_seq_one_letter_code
_entity_poly.pdbx_strand_id
1 'polypeptide(L)'
;MTSYLDAVNHRNATAVSAPNTKRKLDDYADDLSSEYLVSCPVRMRKDQPLPSSPTDFHLRSTSGASDCRSSSSSDAACSTSSSPGSAPYAESTRVFGRLQFFVRLLSGGNTLVIHADFDDTVKSIHEKIQDSTGIPVTEQRLIYRGKQLQWEQTLAECDIQNDAGLQLVARMRSTGYPQAWQLINDMVSEIFVLCKTEYPQPTQRIRKILKEFLGNTPQTDVFKASEYLQIFLLSRAPTALVMLYASPVKANRDCASDSIRLFIVSSKTILSKPIYLQFAPIIIEFCMLLNRAAGTKDPVYCLCRSSLGSIVESVGIGCGVGSDKLLVRMQDIFPFVRELATKISEDLGTSMDRLMGPSETDVRDFIAFMLPVKKVIVDGVASDGKITLPLREERNSGRGKYSLCYRDEIKLLHSIFLDLLEKMEQCLKKMEVRLESREKGETTPVVPGCCQYLAILKELNSIAERFKGAQKIFWEMMRLRKASFSYLVVRFAKRNDDHHWIMKHKEVTTFEARRHLAMLILPEVKDEYEDLHEMLIDRSQLLSESFEYIAHAEPETLRGGLFMEFKNEEATGPGVLREWFFFVCQAIFNPQNALYMCCTNDRRRFFPNPASKVNQLHLEYFNFSGRVIALALMHKIQIGIVFDRVFFLQLAGKEISLEDIRDADPFLYNSCKQILEMDPEIVDQDVLGLTFIREAEELESREIIELCPNGRSTIVTSKNRKQYVDLLIRHCFVTSIAEQVTHFAQGFTDIIGSSELQKSFFQGLDLEDLDWILHGSETPISVEDWKANTDYNGFKESDPQISWFWKIVGRMTAEQRKVLLFFWTSIKYLPVEGFGGLASRLCIYKSTESFDRLPSSHTCFYRLCFPPYPSKDIMKDRLNFITQEHVGSSFGTW
;
A
#
# COMPACT_ATOMS: atom_id res chain seq x y z
N MET A 1 6.15 25.81 -14.58
CA MET A 1 5.60 24.47 -14.24
C MET A 1 4.71 23.90 -15.33
N THR A 2 5.13 23.98 -16.57
CA THR A 2 4.27 23.65 -17.74
C THR A 2 4.83 22.52 -18.59
N SER A 3 5.45 21.50 -18.01
CA SER A 3 6.06 20.43 -18.82
C SER A 3 5.79 18.99 -18.33
N TYR A 4 4.76 18.77 -17.48
CA TYR A 4 4.54 17.45 -16.88
C TYR A 4 3.55 16.55 -17.63
N LEU A 5 2.87 17.04 -18.69
CA LEU A 5 1.90 16.26 -19.45
C LEU A 5 2.39 15.71 -20.78
N ASP A 6 3.57 16.12 -21.25
CA ASP A 6 4.05 15.73 -22.60
C ASP A 6 4.66 14.32 -22.69
N ALA A 7 4.80 13.59 -21.59
CA ALA A 7 5.42 12.27 -21.62
C ALA A 7 4.46 11.08 -21.86
N VAL A 8 3.15 11.33 -21.97
CA VAL A 8 2.15 10.26 -22.19
C VAL A 8 1.61 10.21 -23.62
N ASN A 9 1.80 11.28 -24.42
CA ASN A 9 1.21 11.39 -25.76
C ASN A 9 2.17 11.26 -26.97
N HIS A 10 3.40 10.79 -26.79
CA HIS A 10 4.30 10.54 -27.92
C HIS A 10 4.34 9.06 -28.36
N ARG A 11 3.17 8.51 -28.64
CA ARG A 11 3.03 7.38 -29.58
C ARG A 11 1.71 7.55 -30.32
N ASN A 12 1.70 8.29 -31.39
CA ASN A 12 0.88 8.19 -32.59
C ASN A 12 0.73 9.56 -33.26
N ALA A 13 1.66 9.93 -34.07
CA ALA A 13 1.49 10.92 -35.10
C ALA A 13 2.51 10.72 -36.23
N THR A 14 2.23 9.79 -37.11
CA THR A 14 2.60 9.88 -38.51
C THR A 14 1.59 9.07 -39.30
N ALA A 15 0.62 9.74 -39.94
CA ALA A 15 -0.01 9.23 -41.15
C ALA A 15 -0.70 10.37 -41.91
N VAL A 16 -0.31 10.49 -43.09
CA VAL A 16 -0.67 11.36 -44.19
C VAL A 16 -2.10 11.11 -44.70
N SER A 17 -2.73 12.20 -45.12
CA SER A 17 -3.99 12.43 -45.86
C SER A 17 -4.67 11.32 -46.67
N ALA A 18 -6.03 11.27 -46.43
CA ALA A 18 -7.20 11.23 -47.35
C ALA A 18 -7.45 9.97 -48.22
N PRO A 19 -8.67 9.73 -48.76
CA PRO A 19 -10.02 10.26 -48.51
C PRO A 19 -11.09 9.16 -48.25
N ASN A 20 -12.32 9.62 -47.91
CA ASN A 20 -13.60 8.91 -47.79
C ASN A 20 -13.81 7.68 -48.63
N THR A 21 -14.17 6.54 -47.97
CA THR A 21 -15.27 5.67 -48.43
C THR A 21 -15.68 4.74 -47.29
N LYS A 22 -17.00 4.67 -47.05
CA LYS A 22 -17.67 3.69 -46.20
C LYS A 22 -17.31 2.28 -46.65
N ARG A 23 -16.73 1.44 -45.78
CA ARG A 23 -16.80 -0.02 -45.87
C ARG A 23 -16.80 -0.67 -44.51
N LYS A 24 -17.57 -1.76 -44.43
CA LYS A 24 -17.91 -2.61 -43.31
C LYS A 24 -16.70 -3.17 -42.58
N LEU A 25 -16.90 -3.32 -41.28
CA LEU A 25 -16.13 -4.16 -40.34
C LEU A 25 -16.26 -5.61 -40.79
N ASP A 26 -15.24 -6.14 -41.38
CA ASP A 26 -14.83 -7.56 -41.50
C ASP A 26 -13.52 -7.56 -42.30
N ASP A 27 -12.55 -8.32 -41.81
CA ASP A 27 -11.19 -8.49 -42.36
C ASP A 27 -10.09 -7.61 -41.68
N TYR A 28 -9.52 -8.17 -40.61
CA TYR A 28 -8.09 -8.22 -40.34
C TYR A 28 -7.80 -9.27 -39.27
N ALA A 29 -7.79 -10.54 -39.70
CA ALA A 29 -6.95 -11.57 -39.13
C ALA A 29 -5.91 -11.86 -40.23
N ASP A 30 -4.64 -11.62 -39.93
CA ASP A 30 -3.50 -12.46 -40.26
C ASP A 30 -2.20 -11.66 -40.24
N ASP A 31 -1.21 -12.33 -39.69
CA ASP A 31 0.23 -12.06 -39.65
C ASP A 31 0.75 -11.41 -38.35
N LEU A 32 1.05 -12.29 -37.40
CA LEU A 32 2.44 -12.50 -36.92
C LEU A 32 2.45 -13.74 -35.99
N SER A 33 2.92 -14.78 -36.63
CA SER A 33 3.24 -16.08 -36.06
C SER A 33 4.44 -16.02 -35.11
N SER A 34 4.33 -16.84 -34.17
CA SER A 34 5.17 -17.87 -33.50
C SER A 34 5.55 -17.47 -32.08
N GLU A 35 5.38 -18.26 -31.09
CA GLU A 35 5.48 -19.66 -30.77
C GLU A 35 4.95 -19.93 -29.35
N TYR A 36 4.41 -21.11 -29.12
CA TYR A 36 4.04 -21.78 -27.87
C TYR A 36 2.60 -21.63 -27.37
N LEU A 37 1.73 -22.40 -28.02
CA LEU A 37 0.49 -22.90 -27.42
C LEU A 37 0.44 -24.42 -27.58
N VAL A 38 0.44 -25.12 -26.46
CA VAL A 38 0.02 -26.53 -26.39
C VAL A 38 -1.41 -26.58 -25.87
N SER A 39 -2.24 -27.08 -26.74
CA SER A 39 -3.68 -27.30 -26.62
C SER A 39 -4.05 -28.39 -25.64
N CYS A 40 -5.19 -28.26 -24.97
CA CYS A 40 -6.02 -29.39 -24.50
C CYS A 40 -7.46 -29.18 -24.91
N PRO A 41 -8.18 -30.26 -25.36
CA PRO A 41 -9.48 -30.15 -25.96
C PRO A 41 -10.64 -30.30 -24.95
N VAL A 42 -11.64 -29.47 -25.17
CA VAL A 42 -12.98 -29.54 -24.55
C VAL A 42 -13.81 -30.59 -25.30
N ARG A 43 -14.51 -31.43 -24.57
CA ARG A 43 -15.66 -32.21 -25.08
C ARG A 43 -16.90 -31.92 -24.25
N MET A 44 -17.83 -31.22 -24.86
CA MET A 44 -19.23 -31.13 -24.43
C MET A 44 -19.94 -32.49 -24.59
N ARG A 45 -20.85 -32.81 -23.66
CA ARG A 45 -22.11 -33.44 -23.95
C ARG A 45 -23.19 -33.05 -22.93
N LYS A 46 -24.33 -32.70 -23.51
CA LYS A 46 -25.63 -32.36 -22.97
C LYS A 46 -26.32 -33.54 -22.31
N ASP A 47 -27.27 -33.18 -21.47
CA ASP A 47 -28.63 -33.62 -21.25
C ASP A 47 -29.00 -34.09 -19.84
N GLN A 48 -29.94 -33.35 -19.33
CA GLN A 48 -30.79 -33.54 -18.13
C GLN A 48 -31.68 -34.81 -18.22
N PRO A 49 -32.48 -35.25 -17.18
CA PRO A 49 -33.02 -34.47 -16.05
C PRO A 49 -33.10 -35.23 -14.68
N LEU A 50 -33.50 -34.46 -13.66
CA LEU A 50 -34.00 -34.90 -12.34
C LEU A 50 -35.21 -35.81 -12.38
N PRO A 51 -35.51 -36.67 -11.31
CA PRO A 51 -36.33 -36.16 -10.23
C PRO A 51 -36.11 -36.72 -8.79
N SER A 52 -36.62 -35.93 -7.85
CA SER A 52 -37.33 -36.22 -6.61
C SER A 52 -36.71 -37.10 -5.51
N SER A 53 -36.64 -36.50 -4.35
CA SER A 53 -36.76 -37.12 -3.01
C SER A 53 -38.11 -37.80 -2.81
N PRO A 54 -38.36 -38.70 -1.81
CA PRO A 54 -38.37 -38.27 -0.40
C PRO A 54 -38.12 -39.37 0.69
N THR A 55 -38.11 -38.89 1.95
CA THR A 55 -38.59 -39.51 3.20
C THR A 55 -37.75 -40.50 4.00
N ASP A 56 -37.47 -40.02 5.21
CA ASP A 56 -37.77 -40.55 6.54
C ASP A 56 -37.49 -42.01 6.87
N PHE A 57 -36.82 -42.18 7.98
CA PHE A 57 -37.23 -43.00 9.16
C PHE A 57 -36.04 -43.00 10.14
N HIS A 58 -36.20 -42.26 11.23
CA HIS A 58 -36.58 -42.62 12.59
C HIS A 58 -35.97 -43.90 13.22
N LEU A 59 -35.39 -43.63 14.33
CA LEU A 59 -35.58 -44.23 15.65
C LEU A 59 -34.44 -45.06 16.25
N ARG A 60 -34.04 -44.53 17.33
CA ARG A 60 -33.96 -44.97 18.79
C ARG A 60 -32.67 -45.63 19.20
N SER A 61 -32.06 -44.92 20.08
CA SER A 61 -32.11 -44.92 21.58
C SER A 61 -31.52 -46.19 22.20
N THR A 62 -30.61 -46.01 23.09
CA THR A 62 -30.74 -45.95 24.57
C THR A 62 -29.33 -45.85 25.14
N SER A 63 -29.05 -44.85 25.95
CA SER A 63 -29.17 -44.75 27.38
C SER A 63 -28.05 -45.39 28.22
N GLY A 64 -27.55 -44.59 29.14
CA GLY A 64 -26.89 -44.93 30.38
C GLY A 64 -25.63 -44.03 30.61
N ALA A 65 -25.68 -42.92 31.16
CA ALA A 65 -25.92 -42.41 32.50
C ALA A 65 -25.10 -43.09 33.59
N SER A 66 -24.23 -42.29 34.16
CA SER A 66 -24.04 -41.96 35.57
C SER A 66 -22.62 -41.47 35.77
N ASP A 67 -22.43 -40.26 36.05
CA ASP A 67 -22.47 -39.53 37.32
C ASP A 67 -21.50 -40.08 38.39
N CYS A 68 -20.65 -39.20 38.79
CA CYS A 68 -20.43 -38.59 40.10
C CYS A 68 -19.00 -38.14 40.27
N ARG A 69 -18.74 -36.88 40.30
CA ARG A 69 -18.59 -35.97 41.50
C ARG A 69 -17.57 -36.50 42.52
N SER A 70 -16.60 -35.80 42.75
CA SER A 70 -16.31 -34.56 43.50
C SER A 70 -15.25 -34.75 44.56
N SER A 71 -14.51 -33.69 44.64
CA SER A 71 -14.04 -32.98 45.88
C SER A 71 -12.82 -33.53 46.59
N SER A 72 -11.82 -32.75 46.54
CA SER A 72 -11.39 -31.74 47.51
C SER A 72 -10.49 -32.20 48.63
N SER A 73 -9.44 -31.43 48.68
CA SER A 73 -8.80 -30.78 49.84
C SER A 73 -7.89 -31.60 50.77
N SER A 74 -6.75 -31.09 50.83
CA SER A 74 -6.13 -30.34 51.93
C SER A 74 -5.29 -31.09 52.92
N ASP A 75 -4.14 -30.54 53.06
CA ASP A 75 -3.41 -30.21 54.29
C ASP A 75 -2.60 -31.21 55.08
N ALA A 76 -1.40 -30.83 55.08
CA ALA A 76 -0.60 -30.46 56.27
C ALA A 76 0.07 -31.49 57.12
N ALA A 77 1.32 -31.28 57.18
CA ALA A 77 2.11 -31.06 58.38
C ALA A 77 2.63 -32.26 59.21
N CYS A 78 3.90 -32.20 59.26
CA CYS A 78 4.71 -32.07 60.45
C CYS A 78 5.08 -33.32 61.25
N SER A 79 6.34 -33.37 61.43
CA SER A 79 7.10 -33.55 62.69
C SER A 79 7.81 -34.88 62.89
N THR A 80 9.08 -34.71 62.93
CA THR A 80 10.04 -34.94 64.07
C THR A 80 10.31 -36.31 64.53
N SER A 81 11.50 -36.71 64.49
CA SER A 81 12.60 -36.81 65.50
C SER A 81 13.28 -38.11 65.35
N SER A 82 14.51 -38.32 65.48
CA SER A 82 15.58 -37.98 66.30
C SER A 82 16.77 -38.93 66.00
N SER A 83 17.95 -38.41 66.08
CA SER A 83 19.22 -39.02 66.05
C SER A 83 19.41 -39.97 67.24
N PRO A 84 20.54 -40.77 67.42
CA PRO A 84 21.89 -40.29 67.13
C PRO A 84 22.94 -41.47 66.83
N GLY A 85 24.06 -40.97 66.33
CA GLY A 85 25.28 -41.66 66.89
C GLY A 85 26.38 -42.05 65.90
N SER A 86 27.43 -41.31 66.00
CA SER A 86 28.86 -41.55 65.87
C SER A 86 29.56 -41.48 64.52
N ALA A 87 30.41 -40.48 64.46
CA ALA A 87 31.54 -40.26 63.54
C ALA A 87 32.70 -41.31 63.73
N PRO A 88 33.82 -41.16 63.09
CA PRO A 88 34.22 -40.51 61.81
C PRO A 88 35.10 -41.50 60.95
N TYR A 89 35.25 -41.22 59.66
CA TYR A 89 36.50 -41.52 58.94
C TYR A 89 36.66 -40.82 57.65
N ALA A 90 37.69 -39.99 57.54
CA ALA A 90 38.52 -39.61 56.42
C ALA A 90 37.91 -39.02 55.17
N GLU A 91 38.13 -37.70 55.01
CA GLU A 91 38.28 -36.98 53.75
C GLU A 91 39.27 -37.72 52.82
N SER A 92 38.78 -38.30 51.74
CA SER A 92 39.53 -38.57 50.55
C SER A 92 39.24 -37.60 49.50
N THR A 93 40.10 -36.60 49.31
CA THR A 93 40.14 -35.70 48.13
C THR A 93 40.12 -36.52 46.84
N ARG A 94 38.96 -36.66 46.22
CA ARG A 94 38.86 -37.12 44.83
C ARG A 94 39.46 -36.06 43.92
N VAL A 95 40.66 -36.32 43.45
CA VAL A 95 41.25 -35.71 42.26
C VAL A 95 40.30 -36.00 41.09
N PHE A 96 39.63 -34.99 40.54
CA PHE A 96 38.88 -35.12 39.32
C PHE A 96 39.85 -35.43 38.17
N GLY A 97 40.02 -36.68 37.85
CA GLY A 97 40.78 -37.14 36.69
C GLY A 97 39.87 -37.14 35.46
N ARG A 98 40.23 -36.39 34.46
CA ARG A 98 39.62 -36.47 33.15
C ARG A 98 39.70 -37.88 32.61
N LEU A 99 38.53 -38.47 32.31
CA LEU A 99 38.40 -39.81 31.74
C LEU A 99 38.79 -39.75 30.28
N GLN A 100 39.70 -40.59 29.82
CA GLN A 100 40.01 -40.77 28.41
C GLN A 100 39.56 -42.18 28.00
N PHE A 101 38.81 -42.24 26.87
CA PHE A 101 38.35 -43.51 26.29
C PHE A 101 38.32 -43.48 24.79
N PHE A 102 38.23 -44.63 24.17
CA PHE A 102 38.33 -44.83 22.74
C PHE A 102 36.96 -45.19 22.15
N VAL A 103 36.53 -44.48 21.12
CA VAL A 103 35.31 -44.80 20.37
C VAL A 103 35.72 -45.32 18.99
N ARG A 104 35.50 -46.62 18.76
CA ARG A 104 35.81 -47.28 17.49
C ARG A 104 34.60 -47.23 16.56
N LEU A 105 34.79 -46.66 15.37
CA LEU A 105 33.79 -46.67 14.30
C LEU A 105 33.82 -48.02 13.58
N LEU A 106 32.70 -48.73 13.57
CA LEU A 106 32.62 -50.03 12.88
C LEU A 106 32.59 -49.88 11.34
N SER A 107 32.28 -48.74 10.81
CA SER A 107 32.22 -48.44 9.37
C SER A 107 33.43 -47.70 8.82
N GLY A 108 34.65 -48.11 9.14
CA GLY A 108 35.84 -47.46 8.57
C GLY A 108 37.15 -47.58 9.34
N GLY A 109 37.17 -48.28 10.47
CA GLY A 109 38.43 -48.58 11.19
C GLY A 109 39.03 -47.41 11.97
N ASN A 110 38.47 -46.21 11.93
CA ASN A 110 38.94 -45.05 12.68
C ASN A 110 38.54 -45.15 14.16
N THR A 111 39.48 -44.80 15.04
CA THR A 111 39.25 -44.72 16.48
C THR A 111 39.34 -43.27 16.93
N LEU A 112 38.30 -42.76 17.59
CA LEU A 112 38.28 -41.44 18.20
C LEU A 112 38.74 -41.54 19.65
N VAL A 113 39.53 -40.58 20.09
CA VAL A 113 39.89 -40.41 21.49
C VAL A 113 38.96 -39.34 22.07
N ILE A 114 38.20 -39.71 23.09
CA ILE A 114 37.24 -38.79 23.75
C ILE A 114 37.73 -38.53 25.18
N HIS A 115 37.71 -37.25 25.55
CA HIS A 115 37.98 -36.83 26.92
C HIS A 115 36.68 -36.32 27.53
N ALA A 116 36.34 -36.84 28.71
CA ALA A 116 35.08 -36.51 29.39
C ALA A 116 35.26 -36.63 30.92
N ASP A 117 34.33 -36.08 31.68
CA ASP A 117 34.26 -36.21 33.11
C ASP A 117 33.31 -37.38 33.47
N PHE A 118 33.48 -38.00 34.64
CA PHE A 118 32.65 -39.15 35.07
C PHE A 118 31.15 -38.79 35.16
N ASP A 119 30.84 -37.54 35.41
CA ASP A 119 29.48 -37.01 35.52
C ASP A 119 28.89 -36.59 34.15
N ASP A 120 29.69 -36.62 33.07
CA ASP A 120 29.20 -36.37 31.72
C ASP A 120 28.17 -37.43 31.32
N THR A 121 27.07 -36.99 30.70
CA THR A 121 26.03 -37.88 30.19
C THR A 121 26.45 -38.54 28.88
N VAL A 122 25.93 -39.73 28.58
CA VAL A 122 26.09 -40.38 27.29
C VAL A 122 25.64 -39.47 26.14
N LYS A 123 24.63 -38.60 26.35
CA LYS A 123 24.20 -37.58 25.38
C LYS A 123 25.30 -36.58 25.04
N SER A 124 26.03 -36.08 26.05
CA SER A 124 27.17 -35.17 25.85
C SER A 124 28.27 -35.85 25.02
N ILE A 125 28.48 -37.14 25.21
CA ILE A 125 29.45 -37.93 24.43
C ILE A 125 28.97 -38.05 22.96
N HIS A 126 27.68 -38.26 22.72
CA HIS A 126 27.15 -38.30 21.37
C HIS A 126 27.31 -36.94 20.66
N GLU A 127 27.17 -35.82 21.35
CA GLU A 127 27.41 -34.47 20.84
C GLU A 127 28.89 -34.26 20.49
N LYS A 128 29.85 -34.67 21.38
CA LYS A 128 31.30 -34.64 21.11
C LYS A 128 31.69 -35.50 19.89
N ILE A 129 31.01 -36.62 19.70
CA ILE A 129 31.21 -37.48 18.51
C ILE A 129 30.68 -36.81 17.25
N GLN A 130 29.52 -36.15 17.33
CA GLN A 130 28.95 -35.38 16.22
C GLN A 130 29.90 -34.25 15.78
N ASP A 131 30.45 -33.51 16.74
CA ASP A 131 31.39 -32.41 16.44
C ASP A 131 32.68 -32.93 15.79
N SER A 132 33.13 -34.11 16.17
CA SER A 132 34.38 -34.70 15.66
C SER A 132 34.19 -35.45 14.33
N THR A 133 33.01 -36.03 14.07
CA THR A 133 32.79 -36.96 12.94
C THR A 133 31.75 -36.43 11.94
N GLY A 134 30.93 -35.46 12.34
CA GLY A 134 29.78 -34.99 11.58
C GLY A 134 28.59 -35.97 11.56
N ILE A 135 28.62 -37.08 12.29
CA ILE A 135 27.54 -38.06 12.40
C ILE A 135 26.49 -37.50 13.37
N PRO A 136 25.24 -37.28 12.96
CA PRO A 136 24.20 -36.74 13.84
C PRO A 136 23.99 -37.65 15.09
N VAL A 137 23.73 -37.02 16.23
CA VAL A 137 23.47 -37.73 17.52
C VAL A 137 22.36 -38.77 17.35
N THR A 138 21.31 -38.48 16.56
CA THR A 138 20.19 -39.40 16.31
C THR A 138 20.57 -40.66 15.54
N GLU A 139 21.70 -40.65 14.85
CA GLU A 139 22.18 -41.77 14.05
C GLU A 139 23.23 -42.63 14.79
N GLN A 140 23.65 -42.22 15.98
CA GLN A 140 24.68 -42.85 16.75
C GLN A 140 24.08 -43.84 17.74
N ARG A 141 24.74 -44.99 17.86
CA ARG A 141 24.55 -45.96 18.94
C ARG A 141 25.90 -46.29 19.57
N LEU A 142 26.08 -45.97 20.83
CA LEU A 142 27.24 -46.33 21.59
C LEU A 142 27.00 -47.65 22.31
N ILE A 143 27.89 -48.61 22.08
CA ILE A 143 27.86 -49.96 22.72
C ILE A 143 29.12 -50.11 23.55
N TYR A 144 28.93 -50.46 24.81
CA TYR A 144 29.99 -50.78 25.73
C TYR A 144 29.71 -52.11 26.42
N ARG A 145 30.67 -53.01 26.40
CA ARG A 145 30.56 -54.42 26.95
C ARG A 145 29.30 -55.15 26.47
N GLY A 146 28.93 -54.95 25.21
CA GLY A 146 27.73 -55.56 24.57
C GLY A 146 26.41 -54.93 24.93
N LYS A 147 26.31 -53.85 25.67
CA LYS A 147 25.12 -53.15 26.03
C LYS A 147 25.11 -51.80 25.33
N GLN A 148 23.94 -51.41 24.79
CA GLN A 148 23.72 -50.05 24.28
C GLN A 148 23.55 -49.08 25.43
N LEU A 149 24.32 -47.98 25.41
CA LEU A 149 24.24 -46.90 26.40
C LEU A 149 23.01 -46.05 26.17
N GLN A 150 22.32 -45.62 27.23
CA GLN A 150 21.15 -44.76 27.18
C GLN A 150 21.57 -43.30 27.38
N TRP A 151 20.86 -42.38 26.75
CA TRP A 151 21.26 -40.97 26.66
C TRP A 151 21.31 -40.24 27.99
N GLU A 152 20.45 -40.66 28.92
CA GLU A 152 20.28 -40.02 30.23
C GLU A 152 21.31 -40.54 31.27
N GLN A 153 22.00 -41.64 31.00
CA GLN A 153 22.96 -42.21 31.90
C GLN A 153 24.28 -41.41 31.90
N THR A 154 24.93 -41.32 33.06
CA THR A 154 26.26 -40.76 33.18
C THR A 154 27.32 -41.82 32.84
N LEU A 155 28.57 -41.39 32.54
CA LEU A 155 29.67 -42.29 32.27
C LEU A 155 30.01 -43.16 33.51
N ALA A 156 29.82 -42.61 34.72
CA ALA A 156 29.96 -43.35 35.98
C ALA A 156 28.89 -44.43 36.10
N GLU A 157 27.63 -44.18 35.79
CA GLU A 157 26.57 -45.21 35.83
C GLU A 157 26.73 -46.27 34.77
N CYS A 158 27.44 -45.99 33.68
CA CYS A 158 27.79 -46.94 32.63
C CYS A 158 29.02 -47.74 32.92
N ASP A 159 29.71 -47.53 34.07
CA ASP A 159 31.00 -48.15 34.48
C ASP A 159 32.08 -48.02 33.38
N ILE A 160 32.16 -46.82 32.75
CA ILE A 160 33.15 -46.51 31.73
C ILE A 160 34.42 -46.05 32.47
N GLN A 161 35.47 -46.79 32.31
CA GLN A 161 36.76 -46.51 32.94
C GLN A 161 37.75 -45.88 31.94
N ASN A 162 38.88 -45.40 32.49
CA ASN A 162 39.90 -44.83 31.62
C ASN A 162 40.44 -45.94 30.66
N ASP A 163 40.74 -45.54 29.45
CA ASP A 163 41.14 -46.34 28.30
C ASP A 163 40.08 -47.37 27.84
N ALA A 164 38.83 -47.24 28.24
CA ALA A 164 37.75 -48.10 27.77
C ALA A 164 37.51 -47.98 26.26
N GLY A 165 37.22 -49.13 25.62
CA GLY A 165 36.86 -49.18 24.19
C GLY A 165 35.33 -49.24 23.98
N LEU A 166 34.73 -48.20 23.44
CA LEU A 166 33.36 -48.17 23.04
C LEU A 166 33.25 -48.43 21.55
N GLN A 167 32.14 -49.01 21.12
CA GLN A 167 31.84 -49.23 19.71
C GLN A 167 30.74 -48.26 19.29
N LEU A 168 31.00 -47.45 18.26
CA LEU A 168 30.00 -46.64 17.59
C LEU A 168 29.39 -47.43 16.41
N VAL A 169 28.11 -47.76 16.55
CA VAL A 169 27.34 -48.44 15.52
C VAL A 169 26.37 -47.41 14.96
N ALA A 170 26.38 -47.24 13.65
CA ALA A 170 25.34 -46.44 13.02
C ALA A 170 23.96 -47.08 13.19
N ARG A 171 22.95 -46.36 13.59
CA ARG A 171 21.58 -46.85 13.53
C ARG A 171 21.28 -47.24 12.09
N MET A 172 20.81 -48.49 11.86
CA MET A 172 20.18 -48.80 10.59
C MET A 172 18.99 -47.82 10.40
N ARG A 173 19.09 -46.96 9.43
CA ARG A 173 18.03 -45.99 9.14
C ARG A 173 16.78 -46.74 8.75
N SER A 174 15.76 -46.78 9.59
CA SER A 174 14.38 -46.92 9.10
C SER A 174 13.98 -45.55 8.52
N THR A 175 14.49 -45.29 7.32
CA THR A 175 14.18 -44.01 6.65
C THR A 175 12.75 -44.05 6.23
N GLY A 176 11.96 -43.08 6.65
CA GLY A 176 10.56 -42.94 6.22
C GLY A 176 10.40 -42.80 4.69
N TYR A 177 11.51 -42.49 4.00
CA TYR A 177 11.54 -42.26 2.56
C TYR A 177 12.79 -42.88 1.89
N PRO A 178 12.97 -44.22 1.87
CA PRO A 178 14.18 -44.85 1.34
C PRO A 178 14.43 -44.53 -0.13
N GLN A 179 13.38 -44.40 -0.95
CA GLN A 179 13.50 -44.06 -2.36
C GLN A 179 14.03 -42.63 -2.58
N ALA A 180 13.59 -41.65 -1.76
CA ALA A 180 14.11 -40.31 -1.83
C ALA A 180 15.59 -40.22 -1.46
N TRP A 181 16.01 -40.94 -0.44
CA TRP A 181 17.41 -41.02 -0.07
C TRP A 181 18.28 -41.64 -1.18
N GLN A 182 17.82 -42.76 -1.78
CA GLN A 182 18.53 -43.37 -2.89
C GLN A 182 18.63 -42.43 -4.09
N LEU A 183 17.51 -41.82 -4.46
CA LEU A 183 17.43 -40.86 -5.60
C LEU A 183 18.45 -39.72 -5.46
N ILE A 184 18.49 -39.09 -4.29
CA ILE A 184 19.40 -37.97 -4.03
C ILE A 184 20.86 -38.44 -3.88
N ASN A 185 21.13 -39.56 -3.23
CA ASN A 185 22.48 -40.09 -3.12
C ASN A 185 23.05 -40.51 -4.49
N ASP A 186 22.23 -41.07 -5.37
CA ASP A 186 22.63 -41.39 -6.74
C ASP A 186 23.00 -40.10 -7.52
N MET A 187 22.19 -39.04 -7.40
CA MET A 187 22.51 -37.75 -7.95
C MET A 187 23.83 -37.16 -7.41
N VAL A 188 24.01 -37.16 -6.12
CA VAL A 188 25.25 -36.68 -5.47
C VAL A 188 26.45 -37.45 -5.98
N SER A 189 26.36 -38.80 -6.06
CA SER A 189 27.43 -39.68 -6.58
C SER A 189 27.75 -39.36 -8.03
N GLU A 190 26.74 -39.15 -8.90
CA GLU A 190 26.91 -38.74 -10.29
C GLU A 190 27.63 -37.37 -10.38
N ILE A 191 27.23 -36.39 -9.56
CA ILE A 191 27.88 -35.09 -9.52
C ILE A 191 29.37 -35.21 -9.12
N PHE A 192 29.70 -36.02 -8.16
CA PHE A 192 31.11 -36.26 -7.79
C PHE A 192 31.92 -36.90 -8.93
N VAL A 193 31.35 -37.79 -9.73
CA VAL A 193 31.98 -38.35 -10.92
C VAL A 193 32.21 -37.24 -11.96
N LEU A 194 31.17 -36.39 -12.21
CA LEU A 194 31.28 -35.27 -13.15
C LEU A 194 32.37 -34.26 -12.74
N CYS A 195 32.53 -34.00 -11.43
CA CYS A 195 33.60 -33.10 -10.96
C CYS A 195 34.99 -33.63 -11.15
N LYS A 196 35.17 -34.97 -11.30
CA LYS A 196 36.46 -35.63 -11.51
C LYS A 196 36.81 -35.85 -12.96
N THR A 197 35.81 -35.72 -13.88
CA THR A 197 36.02 -35.98 -15.31
C THR A 197 36.26 -34.65 -16.05
N GLU A 198 37.27 -34.64 -16.90
CA GLU A 198 37.58 -33.45 -17.74
C GLU A 198 36.70 -33.34 -19.00
N TYR A 199 35.94 -34.36 -19.31
CA TYR A 199 35.09 -34.43 -20.50
C TYR A 199 33.59 -34.23 -20.15
N PRO A 200 32.83 -33.46 -20.96
CA PRO A 200 31.43 -33.26 -20.71
C PRO A 200 30.63 -34.56 -20.87
N GLN A 201 29.91 -34.92 -19.80
CA GLN A 201 29.01 -36.07 -19.77
C GLN A 201 27.52 -35.57 -19.88
N PRO A 202 26.58 -36.45 -20.31
CA PRO A 202 25.19 -36.11 -20.41
C PRO A 202 24.58 -35.81 -19.02
N THR A 203 24.17 -34.58 -18.78
CA THR A 203 23.74 -34.06 -17.47
C THR A 203 22.21 -33.97 -17.30
N GLN A 204 21.42 -34.49 -18.23
CA GLN A 204 19.96 -34.45 -18.19
C GLN A 204 19.36 -35.23 -17.01
N ARG A 205 20.09 -36.24 -16.53
CA ARG A 205 19.64 -37.08 -15.40
C ARG A 205 19.49 -36.29 -14.10
N ILE A 206 20.40 -35.38 -13.81
CA ILE A 206 20.34 -34.53 -12.61
C ILE A 206 19.05 -33.72 -12.56
N ARG A 207 18.67 -33.11 -13.68
CA ARG A 207 17.42 -32.32 -13.79
C ARG A 207 16.16 -33.18 -13.61
N LYS A 208 16.19 -34.41 -14.13
CA LYS A 208 15.09 -35.36 -13.97
C LYS A 208 14.93 -35.77 -12.52
N ILE A 209 16.03 -36.10 -11.84
CA ILE A 209 16.06 -36.46 -10.41
C ILE A 209 15.48 -35.32 -9.54
N LEU A 210 15.89 -34.07 -9.78
CA LEU A 210 15.40 -32.92 -9.04
C LEU A 210 13.88 -32.72 -9.20
N LYS A 211 13.34 -32.88 -10.42
CA LYS A 211 11.88 -32.81 -10.66
C LYS A 211 11.15 -33.96 -10.00
N GLU A 212 11.68 -35.15 -10.08
CA GLU A 212 11.09 -36.35 -9.45
C GLU A 212 11.08 -36.24 -7.93
N PHE A 213 12.17 -35.73 -7.34
CA PHE A 213 12.22 -35.45 -5.90
C PHE A 213 11.14 -34.45 -5.47
N LEU A 214 10.96 -33.34 -6.17
CA LEU A 214 9.91 -32.37 -5.89
C LEU A 214 8.50 -32.95 -6.09
N GLY A 215 8.29 -33.75 -7.17
CA GLY A 215 7.00 -34.38 -7.46
C GLY A 215 6.58 -35.40 -6.43
N ASN A 216 7.54 -36.10 -5.81
CA ASN A 216 7.29 -37.10 -4.77
C ASN A 216 7.16 -36.51 -3.35
N THR A 217 7.28 -35.16 -3.21
CA THR A 217 7.11 -34.49 -1.90
C THR A 217 5.66 -34.67 -1.42
N PRO A 218 5.42 -35.14 -0.18
CA PRO A 218 4.08 -35.25 0.38
C PRO A 218 3.34 -33.91 0.37
N GLN A 219 2.15 -33.83 -0.28
CA GLN A 219 1.43 -32.57 -0.45
C GLN A 219 0.35 -32.31 0.62
N THR A 220 -0.03 -33.33 1.37
CA THR A 220 -1.15 -33.28 2.33
C THR A 220 -0.73 -32.98 3.77
N ASP A 221 0.54 -33.18 4.11
CA ASP A 221 1.06 -33.05 5.48
C ASP A 221 2.37 -32.27 5.48
N VAL A 222 2.32 -31.05 6.03
CA VAL A 222 3.45 -30.13 6.09
C VAL A 222 4.64 -30.69 6.89
N PHE A 223 4.36 -31.45 7.97
CA PHE A 223 5.41 -32.05 8.80
C PHE A 223 6.16 -33.12 8.02
N LYS A 224 5.44 -34.03 7.38
CA LYS A 224 6.04 -35.09 6.53
C LYS A 224 6.76 -34.48 5.32
N ALA A 225 6.24 -33.42 4.74
CA ALA A 225 6.91 -32.68 3.67
C ALA A 225 8.24 -32.05 4.15
N SER A 226 8.23 -31.48 5.34
CA SER A 226 9.44 -30.92 5.93
C SER A 226 10.50 -31.99 6.17
N GLU A 227 10.14 -33.15 6.73
CA GLU A 227 11.06 -34.31 6.90
C GLU A 227 11.59 -34.79 5.55
N TYR A 228 10.74 -34.89 4.55
CA TYR A 228 11.12 -35.27 3.19
C TYR A 228 12.13 -34.29 2.58
N LEU A 229 11.87 -33.00 2.65
CA LEU A 229 12.75 -31.95 2.11
C LEU A 229 14.09 -31.88 2.84
N GLN A 230 14.14 -32.21 4.15
CA GLN A 230 15.40 -32.28 4.90
C GLN A 230 16.36 -33.33 4.34
N ILE A 231 15.88 -34.37 3.63
CA ILE A 231 16.75 -35.37 2.99
C ILE A 231 17.73 -34.67 2.04
N PHE A 232 17.27 -33.64 1.31
CA PHE A 232 18.07 -32.87 0.37
C PHE A 232 19.27 -32.17 1.07
N LEU A 233 19.04 -31.63 2.26
CA LEU A 233 20.08 -30.99 3.07
C LEU A 233 21.02 -32.04 3.69
N LEU A 234 20.45 -33.07 4.30
CA LEU A 234 21.23 -34.13 5.00
C LEU A 234 22.10 -34.96 4.04
N SER A 235 21.70 -35.12 2.80
CA SER A 235 22.48 -35.74 1.73
C SER A 235 23.58 -34.83 1.15
N ARG A 236 23.68 -33.60 1.61
CA ARG A 236 24.59 -32.55 1.07
C ARG A 236 24.42 -32.29 -0.42
N ALA A 237 23.22 -32.49 -0.94
CA ALA A 237 22.89 -32.20 -2.33
C ALA A 237 23.16 -30.75 -2.75
N PRO A 238 22.83 -29.69 -1.94
CA PRO A 238 23.21 -28.32 -2.27
C PRO A 238 24.70 -28.12 -2.45
N THR A 239 25.50 -28.71 -1.55
CA THR A 239 26.98 -28.64 -1.61
C THR A 239 27.50 -29.27 -2.90
N ALA A 240 26.98 -30.45 -3.25
CA ALA A 240 27.40 -31.16 -4.49
C ALA A 240 27.07 -30.32 -5.72
N LEU A 241 25.85 -29.75 -5.81
CA LEU A 241 25.45 -28.90 -6.94
C LEU A 241 26.29 -27.61 -7.04
N VAL A 242 26.62 -26.98 -5.91
CA VAL A 242 27.50 -25.78 -5.92
C VAL A 242 28.96 -26.16 -6.24
N MET A 243 29.47 -27.34 -5.83
CA MET A 243 30.77 -27.84 -6.29
C MET A 243 30.80 -28.03 -7.82
N LEU A 244 29.76 -28.60 -8.40
CA LEU A 244 29.63 -28.73 -9.85
C LEU A 244 29.55 -27.32 -10.53
N TYR A 245 28.88 -26.35 -9.89
CA TYR A 245 28.83 -24.96 -10.35
C TYR A 245 30.21 -24.28 -10.33
N ALA A 246 31.03 -24.57 -9.35
CA ALA A 246 32.40 -24.06 -9.22
C ALA A 246 33.42 -24.81 -10.11
N SER A 247 32.98 -25.81 -10.89
CA SER A 247 33.88 -26.61 -11.78
C SER A 247 34.54 -25.71 -12.83
N PRO A 248 35.80 -25.95 -13.18
CA PRO A 248 36.50 -25.29 -14.30
C PRO A 248 35.86 -25.62 -15.65
N VAL A 249 35.18 -26.75 -15.77
CA VAL A 249 34.51 -27.21 -17.01
C VAL A 249 33.23 -26.44 -17.24
N LYS A 250 33.12 -25.70 -18.34
CA LYS A 250 31.94 -24.86 -18.65
C LYS A 250 30.64 -25.66 -18.68
N ALA A 251 30.62 -26.85 -19.31
CA ALA A 251 29.43 -27.69 -19.39
C ALA A 251 28.89 -28.10 -18.01
N ASN A 252 29.77 -28.34 -17.05
CA ASN A 252 29.43 -28.67 -15.66
C ASN A 252 28.81 -27.45 -14.96
N ARG A 253 29.41 -26.25 -15.15
CA ARG A 253 28.84 -24.99 -14.60
C ARG A 253 27.47 -24.70 -15.17
N ASP A 254 27.31 -24.81 -16.49
CA ASP A 254 26.03 -24.56 -17.16
C ASP A 254 24.95 -25.57 -16.66
N CYS A 255 25.32 -26.85 -16.56
CA CYS A 255 24.44 -27.87 -16.02
C CYS A 255 24.01 -27.59 -14.56
N ALA A 256 24.95 -27.22 -13.71
CA ALA A 256 24.67 -26.93 -12.31
C ALA A 256 23.80 -25.66 -12.19
N SER A 257 24.14 -24.60 -12.95
CA SER A 257 23.33 -23.38 -13.03
C SER A 257 21.88 -23.67 -13.40
N ASP A 258 21.69 -24.40 -14.51
CA ASP A 258 20.34 -24.76 -14.98
C ASP A 258 19.60 -25.69 -14.03
N SER A 259 20.31 -26.60 -13.37
CA SER A 259 19.73 -27.54 -12.41
C SER A 259 19.25 -26.83 -11.14
N ILE A 260 20.08 -25.92 -10.60
CA ILE A 260 19.71 -25.09 -9.43
C ILE A 260 18.53 -24.18 -9.80
N ARG A 261 18.59 -23.48 -10.95
CA ARG A 261 17.49 -22.62 -11.44
C ARG A 261 16.20 -23.42 -11.59
N LEU A 262 16.26 -24.58 -12.26
CA LEU A 262 15.11 -25.44 -12.44
C LEU A 262 14.51 -25.87 -11.09
N PHE A 263 15.35 -26.29 -10.15
CA PHE A 263 14.92 -26.77 -8.83
C PHE A 263 14.20 -25.65 -8.05
N ILE A 264 14.78 -24.46 -7.99
CA ILE A 264 14.20 -23.29 -7.31
C ILE A 264 12.88 -22.86 -7.98
N VAL A 265 12.84 -22.78 -9.30
CA VAL A 265 11.62 -22.35 -10.01
C VAL A 265 10.52 -23.42 -9.92
N SER A 266 10.87 -24.70 -10.11
CA SER A 266 9.91 -25.81 -10.05
C SER A 266 9.36 -26.01 -8.64
N SER A 267 10.11 -25.71 -7.57
CA SER A 267 9.59 -25.80 -6.21
C SER A 267 8.37 -24.91 -5.98
N LYS A 268 8.37 -23.70 -6.55
CA LYS A 268 7.25 -22.75 -6.43
C LYS A 268 6.00 -23.22 -7.15
N THR A 269 6.14 -24.00 -8.24
CA THR A 269 5.01 -24.48 -9.07
C THR A 269 4.49 -25.83 -8.65
N ILE A 270 5.35 -26.70 -8.14
CA ILE A 270 5.02 -28.08 -7.77
C ILE A 270 4.52 -28.19 -6.32
N LEU A 271 5.13 -27.41 -5.40
CA LEU A 271 4.79 -27.47 -3.98
C LEU A 271 3.58 -26.59 -3.69
N SER A 272 2.66 -27.06 -2.86
CA SER A 272 1.60 -26.22 -2.31
C SER A 272 2.19 -25.10 -1.43
N LYS A 273 1.48 -23.97 -1.32
CA LYS A 273 2.00 -22.78 -0.59
C LYS A 273 2.53 -23.10 0.82
N PRO A 274 1.85 -23.89 1.69
CA PRO A 274 2.38 -24.22 3.02
C PRO A 274 3.67 -25.05 2.97
N ILE A 275 3.82 -25.94 1.97
CA ILE A 275 4.99 -26.77 1.82
C ILE A 275 6.15 -25.99 1.21
N TYR A 276 5.87 -25.09 0.29
CA TYR A 276 6.88 -24.20 -0.28
C TYR A 276 7.59 -23.35 0.80
N LEU A 277 6.89 -22.99 1.87
CA LEU A 277 7.51 -22.32 3.02
C LEU A 277 8.57 -23.19 3.71
N GLN A 278 8.40 -24.52 3.73
CA GLN A 278 9.38 -25.46 4.28
C GLN A 278 10.65 -25.62 3.42
N PHE A 279 10.65 -25.02 2.24
CA PHE A 279 11.80 -25.03 1.32
C PHE A 279 12.87 -23.99 1.67
N ALA A 280 12.56 -23.03 2.56
CA ALA A 280 13.43 -21.92 2.95
C ALA A 280 14.83 -22.38 3.43
N PRO A 281 15.02 -23.41 4.28
CA PRO A 281 16.34 -23.86 4.71
C PRO A 281 17.24 -24.33 3.55
N ILE A 282 16.65 -24.93 2.50
CA ILE A 282 17.39 -25.39 1.32
C ILE A 282 17.89 -24.17 0.53
N ILE A 283 17.06 -23.13 0.39
CA ILE A 283 17.45 -21.91 -0.32
C ILE A 283 18.55 -21.16 0.45
N ILE A 284 18.44 -21.08 1.78
CA ILE A 284 19.47 -20.46 2.63
C ILE A 284 20.82 -21.17 2.44
N GLU A 285 20.83 -22.51 2.43
CA GLU A 285 22.05 -23.27 2.19
C GLU A 285 22.64 -22.98 0.81
N PHE A 286 21.81 -22.93 -0.25
CA PHE A 286 22.27 -22.50 -1.58
C PHE A 286 22.85 -21.09 -1.55
N CYS A 287 22.21 -20.14 -0.89
CA CYS A 287 22.69 -18.77 -0.80
C CYS A 287 24.07 -18.72 -0.10
N MET A 288 24.22 -19.41 1.01
CA MET A 288 25.49 -19.43 1.74
C MET A 288 26.63 -20.05 0.93
N LEU A 289 26.38 -21.17 0.25
CA LEU A 289 27.37 -21.87 -0.56
C LEU A 289 27.72 -21.07 -1.84
N LEU A 290 26.72 -20.54 -2.55
CA LEU A 290 26.93 -19.74 -3.77
C LEU A 290 27.65 -18.42 -3.48
N ASN A 291 27.32 -17.76 -2.38
CA ASN A 291 28.04 -16.55 -1.98
C ASN A 291 29.54 -16.82 -1.75
N ARG A 292 29.88 -17.94 -1.11
CA ARG A 292 31.28 -18.34 -0.91
C ARG A 292 31.99 -18.74 -2.22
N ALA A 293 31.27 -19.41 -3.14
CA ALA A 293 31.82 -19.94 -4.38
C ALA A 293 31.92 -18.91 -5.51
N ALA A 294 30.96 -18.02 -5.65
CA ALA A 294 30.80 -17.12 -6.79
C ALA A 294 30.56 -15.65 -6.42
N GLY A 295 30.24 -15.37 -5.16
CA GLY A 295 30.01 -14.02 -4.63
C GLY A 295 28.58 -13.49 -4.82
N THR A 296 28.32 -12.33 -4.24
CA THR A 296 26.98 -11.71 -4.16
C THR A 296 26.42 -11.19 -5.50
N LYS A 297 27.27 -11.03 -6.51
CA LYS A 297 26.86 -10.57 -7.86
C LYS A 297 26.48 -11.70 -8.80
N ASP A 298 26.61 -12.95 -8.33
CA ASP A 298 26.32 -14.12 -9.16
C ASP A 298 24.81 -14.24 -9.48
N PRO A 299 24.43 -14.51 -10.76
CA PRO A 299 23.03 -14.57 -11.17
C PRO A 299 22.24 -15.72 -10.50
N VAL A 300 22.90 -16.84 -10.15
CA VAL A 300 22.23 -17.97 -9.47
C VAL A 300 22.04 -17.64 -8.00
N TYR A 301 23.04 -17.00 -7.39
CA TYR A 301 22.91 -16.47 -6.03
C TYR A 301 21.76 -15.47 -5.92
N CYS A 302 21.69 -14.50 -6.81
CA CYS A 302 20.62 -13.50 -6.83
C CYS A 302 19.24 -14.15 -6.98
N LEU A 303 19.08 -15.19 -7.81
CA LEU A 303 17.84 -15.93 -7.96
C LEU A 303 17.45 -16.65 -6.65
N CYS A 304 18.39 -17.32 -6.00
CA CYS A 304 18.13 -18.00 -4.73
C CYS A 304 17.72 -16.98 -3.65
N ARG A 305 18.44 -15.88 -3.53
CA ARG A 305 18.13 -14.81 -2.58
C ARG A 305 16.74 -14.22 -2.81
N SER A 306 16.38 -13.90 -4.06
CA SER A 306 15.05 -13.40 -4.39
C SER A 306 13.93 -14.42 -4.13
N SER A 307 14.22 -15.70 -4.34
CA SER A 307 13.25 -16.75 -3.99
C SER A 307 13.05 -16.86 -2.48
N LEU A 308 14.12 -16.70 -1.69
CA LEU A 308 14.04 -16.61 -0.23
C LEU A 308 13.21 -15.38 0.20
N GLY A 309 13.46 -14.22 -0.40
CA GLY A 309 12.69 -12.99 -0.16
C GLY A 309 11.19 -13.21 -0.38
N SER A 310 10.81 -13.86 -1.49
CA SER A 310 9.41 -14.19 -1.79
C SER A 310 8.77 -15.15 -0.76
N ILE A 311 9.53 -16.08 -0.20
CA ILE A 311 9.03 -16.95 0.88
C ILE A 311 8.80 -16.12 2.15
N VAL A 312 9.77 -15.31 2.55
CA VAL A 312 9.70 -14.48 3.76
C VAL A 312 8.54 -13.48 3.68
N GLU A 313 8.34 -12.85 2.54
CA GLU A 313 7.20 -11.95 2.27
C GLU A 313 5.86 -12.67 2.41
N SER A 314 5.74 -13.89 1.87
CA SER A 314 4.50 -14.68 1.92
C SER A 314 4.08 -15.07 3.34
N VAL A 315 5.01 -15.19 4.27
CA VAL A 315 4.74 -15.48 5.70
C VAL A 315 4.30 -14.22 6.44
N GLY A 316 4.86 -13.05 6.10
CA GLY A 316 4.50 -11.78 6.73
C GLY A 316 3.05 -11.36 6.48
N ILE A 317 2.47 -11.75 5.36
CA ILE A 317 1.08 -11.41 4.96
C ILE A 317 0.04 -12.33 5.61
N GLY A 318 0.44 -13.51 6.12
CA GLY A 318 -0.46 -14.57 6.60
C GLY A 318 -0.60 -14.69 8.11
N CYS A 319 -0.54 -13.61 8.89
CA CYS A 319 -0.64 -13.68 10.36
C CYS A 319 -2.10 -13.83 10.84
N GLY A 320 -2.75 -14.96 10.52
CA GLY A 320 -3.92 -15.50 11.23
C GLY A 320 -3.43 -16.43 12.34
N VAL A 321 -4.01 -16.31 13.51
CA VAL A 321 -3.74 -17.05 14.75
C VAL A 321 -3.65 -18.58 14.49
N GLY A 322 -2.42 -19.10 14.35
CA GLY A 322 -2.15 -20.53 14.17
C GLY A 322 -0.65 -20.76 13.88
N SER A 323 0.07 -21.15 14.88
CA SER A 323 1.27 -22.00 14.96
C SER A 323 2.16 -22.23 13.73
N ASP A 324 2.28 -21.34 12.75
CA ASP A 324 3.27 -21.48 11.69
C ASP A 324 4.57 -20.77 12.08
N LYS A 325 5.39 -21.50 12.85
CA LYS A 325 6.76 -21.07 13.15
C LYS A 325 7.54 -21.10 11.84
N LEU A 326 7.94 -19.93 11.35
CA LEU A 326 8.95 -19.82 10.31
C LEU A 326 10.18 -20.62 10.77
N LEU A 327 10.61 -21.60 9.99
CA LEU A 327 11.83 -22.38 10.24
C LEU A 327 13.12 -21.54 10.13
N VAL A 328 12.98 -20.27 9.74
CA VAL A 328 14.08 -19.34 9.48
C VAL A 328 14.21 -18.36 10.65
N ARG A 329 15.38 -18.38 11.30
CA ARG A 329 15.70 -17.48 12.42
C ARG A 329 16.18 -16.13 11.91
N MET A 330 16.03 -15.08 12.73
CA MET A 330 16.54 -13.74 12.43
C MET A 330 18.05 -13.77 12.07
N GLN A 331 18.83 -14.59 12.76
CA GLN A 331 20.28 -14.75 12.51
C GLN A 331 20.60 -15.26 11.12
N ASP A 332 19.70 -16.06 10.52
CA ASP A 332 19.87 -16.61 9.17
C ASP A 332 19.54 -15.54 8.08
N ILE A 333 18.71 -14.55 8.40
CA ILE A 333 18.24 -13.49 7.46
C ILE A 333 19.09 -12.23 7.57
N PHE A 334 19.54 -11.87 8.76
CA PHE A 334 20.21 -10.59 9.00
C PHE A 334 21.47 -10.35 8.14
N PRO A 335 22.27 -11.38 7.77
CA PRO A 335 23.36 -11.20 6.80
C PRO A 335 22.91 -10.68 5.44
N PHE A 336 21.74 -11.11 4.95
CA PHE A 336 21.17 -10.61 3.69
C PHE A 336 20.70 -9.16 3.80
N VAL A 337 20.13 -8.77 4.95
CA VAL A 337 19.78 -7.36 5.23
C VAL A 337 21.00 -6.46 5.14
N ARG A 338 22.10 -6.88 5.78
CA ARG A 338 23.37 -6.15 5.76
C ARG A 338 23.95 -6.04 4.34
N GLU A 339 23.99 -7.14 3.61
CA GLU A 339 24.50 -7.20 2.24
C GLU A 339 23.71 -6.24 1.33
N LEU A 340 22.37 -6.35 1.37
CA LEU A 340 21.50 -5.54 0.54
C LEU A 340 21.53 -4.06 0.91
N ALA A 341 21.57 -3.73 2.21
CA ALA A 341 21.75 -2.37 2.67
C ALA A 341 23.03 -1.73 2.14
N THR A 342 24.15 -2.47 2.21
CA THR A 342 25.44 -1.99 1.67
C THR A 342 25.36 -1.78 0.16
N LYS A 343 24.76 -2.71 -0.58
CA LYS A 343 24.61 -2.62 -2.03
C LYS A 343 23.69 -1.45 -2.43
N ILE A 344 22.55 -1.28 -1.75
CA ILE A 344 21.64 -0.16 -1.99
C ILE A 344 22.34 1.18 -1.68
N SER A 345 23.13 1.25 -0.59
CA SER A 345 23.91 2.45 -0.26
C SER A 345 24.96 2.80 -1.33
N GLU A 346 25.68 1.80 -1.86
CA GLU A 346 26.61 1.97 -2.97
C GLU A 346 25.91 2.44 -4.24
N ASP A 347 24.78 1.80 -4.60
CA ASP A 347 23.97 2.14 -5.77
C ASP A 347 23.40 3.57 -5.66
N LEU A 348 22.90 3.98 -4.48
CA LEU A 348 22.47 5.35 -4.21
C LEU A 348 23.63 6.35 -4.37
N GLY A 349 24.82 6.02 -3.85
CA GLY A 349 26.00 6.87 -3.97
C GLY A 349 26.42 7.14 -5.42
N THR A 350 26.19 6.20 -6.31
CA THR A 350 26.57 6.28 -7.74
C THR A 350 25.41 6.59 -8.69
N SER A 351 24.15 6.53 -8.22
CA SER A 351 22.94 6.59 -9.04
C SER A 351 22.83 7.84 -9.90
N MET A 352 23.21 8.97 -9.36
CA MET A 352 23.12 10.26 -10.06
C MET A 352 24.22 10.48 -11.10
N ASP A 353 25.33 9.81 -10.97
CA ASP A 353 26.47 9.94 -11.90
C ASP A 353 26.34 8.94 -13.05
N ARG A 354 25.76 7.76 -12.80
CA ARG A 354 25.63 6.67 -13.76
C ARG A 354 24.25 6.53 -14.41
N LEU A 355 23.27 7.37 -14.06
CA LEU A 355 21.87 7.31 -14.50
C LEU A 355 21.18 5.96 -14.20
N MET A 356 21.71 5.19 -13.25
CA MET A 356 21.16 3.90 -12.80
C MET A 356 21.10 3.91 -11.28
N GLY A 357 19.90 3.67 -10.73
CA GLY A 357 19.70 3.56 -9.29
C GLY A 357 19.69 2.12 -8.79
N PRO A 358 19.31 1.92 -7.53
CA PRO A 358 19.15 0.60 -6.94
C PRO A 358 18.23 -0.30 -7.76
N SER A 359 18.59 -1.57 -7.88
CA SER A 359 17.80 -2.57 -8.58
C SER A 359 16.46 -2.80 -7.85
N GLU A 360 15.37 -2.94 -8.60
CA GLU A 360 14.05 -3.28 -8.06
C GLU A 360 14.07 -4.58 -7.25
N THR A 361 14.80 -5.58 -7.73
CA THR A 361 14.92 -6.87 -7.06
C THR A 361 15.65 -6.77 -5.72
N ASP A 362 16.70 -5.95 -5.64
CA ASP A 362 17.47 -5.77 -4.42
C ASP A 362 16.66 -5.00 -3.36
N VAL A 363 15.95 -3.96 -3.77
CA VAL A 363 15.08 -3.17 -2.88
C VAL A 363 13.91 -4.03 -2.38
N ARG A 364 13.25 -4.80 -3.25
CA ARG A 364 12.18 -5.72 -2.87
C ARG A 364 12.68 -6.78 -1.88
N ASP A 365 13.83 -7.42 -2.17
CA ASP A 365 14.41 -8.43 -1.29
C ASP A 365 14.79 -7.82 0.07
N PHE A 366 15.33 -6.59 0.09
CA PHE A 366 15.64 -5.86 1.33
C PHE A 366 14.39 -5.65 2.17
N ILE A 367 13.31 -5.14 1.58
CA ILE A 367 12.03 -4.91 2.27
C ILE A 367 11.46 -6.24 2.80
N ALA A 368 11.51 -7.31 2.01
CA ALA A 368 11.04 -8.64 2.41
C ALA A 368 11.80 -9.17 3.63
N PHE A 369 13.13 -9.07 3.63
CA PHE A 369 13.95 -9.50 4.76
C PHE A 369 13.81 -8.62 5.99
N MET A 370 13.42 -7.35 5.84
CA MET A 370 13.14 -6.47 6.96
C MET A 370 11.85 -6.84 7.72
N LEU A 371 10.89 -7.54 7.11
CA LEU A 371 9.63 -7.92 7.78
C LEU A 371 9.86 -8.73 9.07
N PRO A 372 10.56 -9.88 9.06
CA PRO A 372 10.82 -10.66 10.27
C PRO A 372 11.72 -9.92 11.26
N VAL A 373 12.68 -9.12 10.78
CA VAL A 373 13.58 -8.33 11.65
C VAL A 373 12.78 -7.32 12.45
N LYS A 374 11.88 -6.58 11.79
CA LYS A 374 10.99 -5.61 12.46
C LYS A 374 10.06 -6.29 13.46
N LYS A 375 9.53 -7.48 13.15
CA LYS A 375 8.66 -8.23 14.05
C LYS A 375 9.40 -8.66 15.32
N VAL A 376 10.59 -9.26 15.20
CA VAL A 376 11.39 -9.69 16.34
C VAL A 376 11.79 -8.51 17.23
N ILE A 377 12.09 -7.35 16.64
CA ILE A 377 12.41 -6.14 17.38
C ILE A 377 11.19 -5.64 18.18
N VAL A 378 9.98 -5.67 17.58
CA VAL A 378 8.73 -5.27 18.27
C VAL A 378 8.41 -6.19 19.43
N ASP A 379 8.51 -7.52 19.22
CA ASP A 379 8.20 -8.52 20.24
C ASP A 379 9.20 -8.48 21.42
N GLY A 380 10.40 -7.91 21.21
CA GLY A 380 11.47 -7.80 22.21
C GLY A 380 11.51 -6.52 23.05
N VAL A 381 10.65 -5.53 22.73
CA VAL A 381 10.66 -4.21 23.41
C VAL A 381 9.47 -4.08 24.37
N ALA A 382 9.73 -3.63 25.61
CA ALA A 382 8.72 -3.39 26.63
C ALA A 382 7.81 -2.20 26.27
N SER A 383 6.62 -2.21 26.80
CA SER A 383 5.42 -1.34 26.82
C SER A 383 5.33 -0.04 25.96
N ASP A 384 6.40 0.61 25.55
CA ASP A 384 6.40 1.86 24.76
C ASP A 384 6.78 1.65 23.28
N GLY A 385 7.09 0.43 22.88
CA GLY A 385 7.32 0.05 21.48
C GLY A 385 8.51 0.69 20.76
N LYS A 386 9.28 1.60 21.40
CA LYS A 386 10.41 2.31 20.78
C LYS A 386 11.75 2.06 21.49
N ILE A 387 12.78 1.81 20.69
CA ILE A 387 14.14 1.55 21.15
C ILE A 387 14.85 2.87 21.44
N THR A 388 15.41 2.99 22.64
CA THR A 388 16.28 4.13 23.04
C THR A 388 17.74 3.73 22.96
N LEU A 389 18.55 4.47 22.20
CA LEU A 389 19.99 4.30 22.14
C LEU A 389 20.69 5.37 22.99
N PRO A 390 21.83 5.08 23.67
CA PRO A 390 22.47 3.77 23.77
C PRO A 390 21.69 2.79 24.65
N LEU A 391 21.72 1.50 24.29
CA LEU A 391 21.07 0.43 25.07
C LEU A 391 21.74 0.32 26.44
N ARG A 392 21.09 0.79 27.51
CA ARG A 392 21.59 0.71 28.88
C ARG A 392 21.56 -0.76 29.38
N GLU A 393 22.61 -1.15 30.12
CA GLU A 393 22.60 -2.39 30.87
C GLU A 393 21.75 -2.19 32.15
N GLU A 394 20.47 -2.50 32.06
CA GLU A 394 19.66 -2.63 33.28
C GLU A 394 19.98 -3.98 33.93
N ARG A 395 20.87 -3.94 34.93
CA ARG A 395 20.98 -4.99 35.90
C ARG A 395 19.75 -4.94 36.79
N ASN A 396 18.99 -6.02 36.79
CA ASN A 396 17.82 -6.29 37.64
C ASN A 396 16.45 -5.71 37.21
N SER A 397 15.82 -6.40 36.29
CA SER A 397 14.39 -6.70 36.40
C SER A 397 14.04 -7.89 35.48
N GLY A 398 13.35 -8.86 36.05
CA GLY A 398 13.14 -10.23 35.47
C GLY A 398 12.20 -10.32 34.25
N ARG A 399 12.02 -9.25 33.47
CA ARG A 399 11.18 -9.21 32.24
C ARG A 399 11.93 -8.86 30.96
N GLY A 400 13.25 -8.65 30.99
CA GLY A 400 14.05 -8.17 29.86
C GLY A 400 14.94 -9.25 29.17
N LYS A 401 14.56 -10.54 29.19
CA LYS A 401 15.45 -11.63 28.69
C LYS A 401 15.73 -11.62 27.18
N TYR A 402 14.97 -10.87 26.34
CA TYR A 402 15.12 -10.86 24.89
C TYR A 402 15.96 -9.69 24.33
N SER A 403 16.16 -8.63 25.09
CA SER A 403 16.92 -7.43 24.65
C SER A 403 18.44 -7.68 24.51
N LEU A 404 18.99 -8.69 25.17
CA LEU A 404 20.43 -9.01 25.12
C LEU A 404 20.83 -9.86 23.90
N CYS A 405 19.90 -10.65 23.35
CA CYS A 405 20.21 -11.58 22.25
C CYS A 405 20.45 -10.89 20.90
N TYR A 406 19.91 -9.68 20.66
CA TYR A 406 19.95 -9.00 19.35
C TYR A 406 20.51 -7.57 19.45
N ARG A 407 21.36 -7.31 20.44
CA ARG A 407 21.87 -5.96 20.71
C ARG A 407 22.71 -5.40 19.58
N ASP A 408 23.53 -6.22 18.97
CA ASP A 408 24.45 -5.80 17.91
C ASP A 408 23.71 -5.64 16.58
N GLU A 409 22.73 -6.49 16.32
CA GLU A 409 21.84 -6.38 15.17
C GLU A 409 21.00 -5.11 15.22
N ILE A 410 20.48 -4.75 16.40
CA ILE A 410 19.70 -3.50 16.61
C ILE A 410 20.58 -2.27 16.37
N LYS A 411 21.81 -2.24 16.89
CA LYS A 411 22.77 -1.14 16.66
C LYS A 411 23.12 -1.03 15.17
N LEU A 412 23.37 -2.18 14.54
CA LEU A 412 23.70 -2.20 13.11
C LEU A 412 22.51 -1.75 12.25
N LEU A 413 21.27 -2.14 12.60
CA LEU A 413 20.08 -1.67 11.90
C LEU A 413 19.92 -0.15 11.99
N HIS A 414 20.18 0.43 13.16
CA HIS A 414 20.17 1.90 13.30
C HIS A 414 21.28 2.58 12.47
N SER A 415 22.48 1.96 12.40
CA SER A 415 23.56 2.44 11.54
C SER A 415 23.20 2.36 10.05
N ILE A 416 22.56 1.25 9.63
CA ILE A 416 22.02 1.09 8.25
C ILE A 416 20.99 2.19 7.95
N PHE A 417 20.08 2.45 8.88
CA PHE A 417 19.09 3.53 8.73
C PHE A 417 19.74 4.89 8.50
N LEU A 418 20.73 5.25 9.31
CA LEU A 418 21.42 6.55 9.18
C LEU A 418 22.22 6.66 7.87
N ASP A 419 22.93 5.61 7.47
CA ASP A 419 23.70 5.59 6.22
C ASP A 419 22.79 5.72 5.00
N LEU A 420 21.75 4.91 4.92
CA LEU A 420 20.78 4.97 3.80
C LEU A 420 20.02 6.30 3.77
N LEU A 421 19.70 6.88 4.94
CA LEU A 421 19.04 8.18 5.02
C LEU A 421 19.95 9.29 4.49
N GLU A 422 21.25 9.30 4.86
CA GLU A 422 22.23 10.25 4.36
C GLU A 422 22.42 10.16 2.84
N LYS A 423 22.57 8.94 2.31
CA LYS A 423 22.68 8.71 0.86
C LYS A 423 21.42 9.16 0.12
N MET A 424 20.25 8.86 0.67
CA MET A 424 18.97 9.29 0.09
C MET A 424 18.85 10.81 0.09
N GLU A 425 19.26 11.49 1.16
CA GLU A 425 19.28 12.97 1.20
C GLU A 425 20.16 13.56 0.10
N GLN A 426 21.34 13.00 -0.11
CA GLN A 426 22.24 13.42 -1.18
C GLN A 426 21.61 13.25 -2.56
N CYS A 427 20.89 12.14 -2.78
CA CYS A 427 20.16 11.88 -4.02
C CYS A 427 19.02 12.88 -4.24
N LEU A 428 18.20 13.14 -3.21
CA LEU A 428 17.09 14.09 -3.27
C LEU A 428 17.60 15.52 -3.52
N LYS A 429 18.68 15.93 -2.89
CA LYS A 429 19.33 17.25 -3.12
C LYS A 429 19.81 17.40 -4.57
N LYS A 430 20.49 16.40 -5.12
CA LYS A 430 20.92 16.42 -6.53
C LYS A 430 19.72 16.45 -7.48
N MET A 431 18.63 15.81 -7.12
CA MET A 431 17.38 15.82 -7.89
C MET A 431 16.74 17.23 -7.90
N GLU A 432 16.72 17.94 -6.78
CA GLU A 432 16.21 19.33 -6.72
C GLU A 432 16.93 20.25 -7.68
N VAL A 433 18.28 20.20 -7.70
CA VAL A 433 19.09 20.99 -8.64
C VAL A 433 18.70 20.70 -10.10
N ARG A 434 18.41 19.44 -10.45
CA ARG A 434 17.96 19.07 -11.81
C ARG A 434 16.53 19.53 -12.11
N LEU A 435 15.64 19.50 -11.13
CA LEU A 435 14.27 20.02 -11.30
C LEU A 435 14.30 21.53 -11.57
N GLU A 436 15.11 22.29 -10.84
CA GLU A 436 15.30 23.73 -11.06
C GLU A 436 15.90 24.05 -12.45
N SER A 437 16.82 23.20 -12.95
CA SER A 437 17.39 23.35 -14.30
C SER A 437 16.36 23.13 -15.39
N ARG A 438 15.43 22.17 -15.20
CA ARG A 438 14.30 21.94 -16.13
C ARG A 438 13.33 23.11 -16.20
N GLU A 439 13.03 23.76 -15.08
CA GLU A 439 12.19 24.96 -15.06
C GLU A 439 12.79 26.10 -15.88
N LYS A 440 14.12 26.10 -16.04
CA LYS A 440 14.87 27.05 -16.89
C LYS A 440 14.96 26.64 -18.36
N GLY A 441 14.29 25.56 -18.79
CA GLY A 441 14.20 25.13 -20.20
C GLY A 441 15.26 24.13 -20.66
N GLU A 442 16.09 23.60 -19.77
CA GLU A 442 17.07 22.56 -20.11
C GLU A 442 16.41 21.19 -20.18
N THR A 443 16.60 20.46 -21.30
CA THR A 443 16.09 19.09 -21.48
C THR A 443 17.00 18.04 -20.80
N THR A 444 17.05 18.04 -19.47
CA THR A 444 17.78 16.99 -18.75
C THR A 444 16.90 15.76 -18.55
N PRO A 445 17.35 14.53 -18.91
CA PRO A 445 16.56 13.34 -18.72
C PRO A 445 16.33 13.04 -17.23
N VAL A 446 15.11 12.60 -16.91
CA VAL A 446 14.78 12.08 -15.57
C VAL A 446 15.67 10.87 -15.30
N VAL A 447 16.28 10.80 -14.14
CA VAL A 447 17.19 9.70 -13.77
C VAL A 447 16.40 8.38 -13.74
N PRO A 448 16.71 7.40 -14.57
CA PRO A 448 15.98 6.12 -14.63
C PRO A 448 15.98 5.36 -13.31
N GLY A 449 16.95 5.62 -12.43
CA GLY A 449 17.12 4.91 -11.17
C GLY A 449 16.28 5.41 -9.98
N CYS A 450 15.53 6.50 -10.10
CA CYS A 450 14.78 7.05 -8.97
C CYS A 450 13.43 6.34 -8.72
N CYS A 451 13.04 5.36 -9.54
CA CYS A 451 11.79 4.62 -9.36
C CYS A 451 11.72 3.83 -8.04
N GLN A 452 12.87 3.45 -7.46
CA GLN A 452 12.93 2.73 -6.20
C GLN A 452 13.04 3.64 -4.96
N TYR A 453 13.26 4.95 -5.14
CA TYR A 453 13.48 5.86 -4.01
C TYR A 453 12.27 5.94 -3.08
N LEU A 454 11.06 5.95 -3.62
CA LEU A 454 9.85 5.99 -2.80
C LEU A 454 9.70 4.74 -1.93
N ALA A 455 10.01 3.55 -2.48
CA ALA A 455 9.98 2.30 -1.73
C ALA A 455 11.04 2.27 -0.61
N ILE A 456 12.26 2.75 -0.90
CA ILE A 456 13.33 2.87 0.09
C ILE A 456 12.92 3.85 1.19
N LEU A 457 12.36 5.02 0.86
CA LEU A 457 11.89 6.00 1.84
C LEU A 457 10.78 5.45 2.71
N LYS A 458 9.84 4.68 2.15
CA LYS A 458 8.80 3.98 2.92
C LYS A 458 9.41 3.02 3.94
N GLU A 459 10.40 2.25 3.52
CA GLU A 459 11.07 1.31 4.42
C GLU A 459 11.90 2.05 5.50
N LEU A 460 12.58 3.13 5.15
CA LEU A 460 13.30 3.98 6.12
C LEU A 460 12.35 4.59 7.15
N ASN A 461 11.17 5.07 6.75
CA ASN A 461 10.14 5.51 7.70
C ASN A 461 9.72 4.37 8.64
N SER A 462 9.48 3.18 8.09
CA SER A 462 9.11 2.01 8.89
C SER A 462 10.19 1.61 9.90
N ILE A 463 11.47 1.77 9.56
CA ILE A 463 12.60 1.55 10.48
C ILE A 463 12.64 2.69 11.52
N ALA A 464 12.49 3.96 11.09
CA ALA A 464 12.52 5.13 11.96
C ALA A 464 11.45 5.08 13.07
N GLU A 465 10.28 4.49 12.79
CA GLU A 465 9.22 4.28 13.78
C GLU A 465 9.66 3.43 14.97
N ARG A 466 10.68 2.59 14.81
CA ARG A 466 11.17 1.69 15.84
C ARG A 466 12.19 2.33 16.79
N PHE A 467 12.82 3.43 16.40
CA PHE A 467 13.85 4.11 17.17
C PHE A 467 13.38 5.47 17.69
N LYS A 468 13.60 5.73 18.98
CA LYS A 468 13.23 7.00 19.59
C LYS A 468 14.05 8.15 18.96
N GLY A 469 13.36 9.15 18.43
CA GLY A 469 13.97 10.33 17.80
C GLY A 469 14.28 10.16 16.30
N ALA A 470 14.35 8.95 15.76
CA ALA A 470 14.66 8.73 14.33
C ALA A 470 13.57 9.26 13.39
N GLN A 471 12.30 9.13 13.78
CA GLN A 471 11.20 9.72 13.01
C GLN A 471 11.33 11.23 12.85
N LYS A 472 11.77 11.93 13.90
CA LYS A 472 11.97 13.38 13.82
C LYS A 472 13.02 13.73 12.77
N ILE A 473 14.16 13.04 12.78
CA ILE A 473 15.24 13.22 11.80
C ILE A 473 14.74 12.94 10.38
N PHE A 474 14.01 11.83 10.20
CA PHE A 474 13.46 11.45 8.90
C PHE A 474 12.50 12.53 8.34
N TRP A 475 11.52 12.99 9.14
CA TRP A 475 10.54 13.97 8.67
C TRP A 475 11.11 15.38 8.54
N GLU A 476 12.14 15.76 9.32
CA GLU A 476 12.89 16.99 9.10
C GLU A 476 13.60 16.98 7.74
N MET A 477 14.25 15.88 7.39
CA MET A 477 14.89 15.72 6.09
C MET A 477 13.85 15.78 4.96
N MET A 478 12.68 15.10 5.09
CA MET A 478 11.61 15.19 4.09
C MET A 478 11.08 16.61 3.93
N ARG A 479 10.98 17.38 5.01
CA ARG A 479 10.56 18.79 4.98
C ARG A 479 11.56 19.66 4.22
N LEU A 480 12.85 19.41 4.42
CA LEU A 480 13.91 20.11 3.69
C LEU A 480 13.95 19.74 2.19
N ARG A 481 13.56 18.53 1.85
CA ARG A 481 13.56 17.97 0.47
C ARG A 481 12.15 17.86 -0.10
N LYS A 482 11.27 18.79 0.26
CA LYS A 482 9.84 18.77 -0.10
C LYS A 482 9.59 18.69 -1.62
N ALA A 483 10.37 19.43 -2.43
CA ALA A 483 10.19 19.46 -3.87
C ALA A 483 10.52 18.10 -4.54
N SER A 484 11.70 17.54 -4.23
CA SER A 484 12.11 16.26 -4.78
C SER A 484 11.25 15.10 -4.25
N PHE A 485 10.85 15.13 -2.97
CA PHE A 485 9.95 14.14 -2.41
C PHE A 485 8.57 14.17 -3.09
N SER A 486 7.99 15.36 -3.25
CA SER A 486 6.72 15.54 -3.97
C SER A 486 6.79 15.07 -5.41
N TYR A 487 7.91 15.33 -6.09
CA TYR A 487 8.15 14.79 -7.44
C TYR A 487 8.12 13.26 -7.47
N LEU A 488 8.79 12.59 -6.50
CA LEU A 488 8.76 11.13 -6.41
C LEU A 488 7.34 10.61 -6.19
N VAL A 489 6.57 11.25 -5.32
CA VAL A 489 5.17 10.87 -5.06
C VAL A 489 4.34 10.97 -6.33
N VAL A 490 4.37 12.11 -7.04
CA VAL A 490 3.57 12.30 -8.26
C VAL A 490 3.97 11.30 -9.36
N ARG A 491 5.25 10.93 -9.44
CA ARG A 491 5.76 10.10 -10.53
C ARG A 491 5.67 8.60 -10.27
N PHE A 492 5.79 8.15 -9.02
CA PHE A 492 6.01 6.74 -8.69
C PHE A 492 5.00 6.15 -7.71
N ALA A 493 4.17 6.95 -7.03
CA ALA A 493 3.09 6.41 -6.22
C ALA A 493 2.05 5.72 -7.11
N LYS A 494 1.65 4.50 -6.73
CA LYS A 494 0.69 3.68 -7.46
C LYS A 494 -0.56 3.44 -6.61
N ARG A 495 -1.70 3.25 -7.25
CA ARG A 495 -3.01 3.04 -6.58
C ARG A 495 -3.03 1.90 -5.57
N ASN A 496 -2.29 0.83 -5.84
CA ASN A 496 -2.27 -0.36 -4.99
C ASN A 496 -1.27 -0.27 -3.81
N ASP A 497 -0.51 0.83 -3.71
CA ASP A 497 0.45 1.01 -2.65
C ASP A 497 -0.21 1.67 -1.43
N ASP A 498 0.27 1.32 -0.23
CA ASP A 498 -0.13 2.03 0.98
C ASP A 498 0.60 3.37 1.09
N HIS A 499 -0.17 4.46 0.99
CA HIS A 499 0.31 5.85 1.07
C HIS A 499 -0.03 6.54 2.40
N HIS A 500 -0.66 5.85 3.32
CA HIS A 500 -1.13 6.43 4.58
C HIS A 500 0.00 7.10 5.39
N TRP A 501 1.22 6.56 5.31
CA TRP A 501 2.39 7.13 5.96
C TRP A 501 2.78 8.53 5.45
N ILE A 502 2.53 8.85 4.16
CA ILE A 502 2.76 10.18 3.58
C ILE A 502 1.61 11.11 3.94
N MET A 503 0.37 10.62 3.83
CA MET A 503 -0.83 11.44 4.01
C MET A 503 -0.96 12.03 5.42
N LYS A 504 -0.37 11.38 6.42
CA LYS A 504 -0.27 11.89 7.79
C LYS A 504 0.64 13.11 7.94
N HIS A 505 1.51 13.37 6.96
CA HIS A 505 2.56 14.40 7.00
C HIS A 505 2.43 15.37 5.82
N LYS A 506 1.30 16.08 5.76
CA LYS A 506 0.97 17.02 4.66
C LYS A 506 2.04 18.11 4.48
N GLU A 507 2.71 18.50 5.55
CA GLU A 507 3.74 19.54 5.58
C GLU A 507 4.97 19.23 4.72
N VAL A 508 5.21 17.93 4.42
CA VAL A 508 6.34 17.50 3.59
C VAL A 508 5.99 17.35 2.10
N THR A 509 4.73 17.60 1.72
CA THR A 509 4.24 17.44 0.35
C THR A 509 3.70 18.75 -0.23
N THR A 510 3.85 18.95 -1.54
CA THR A 510 3.23 20.06 -2.27
C THR A 510 1.77 19.73 -2.60
N PHE A 511 1.00 20.72 -3.07
CA PHE A 511 -0.36 20.53 -3.54
C PHE A 511 -0.48 19.41 -4.59
N GLU A 512 0.41 19.40 -5.58
CA GLU A 512 0.38 18.41 -6.67
C GLU A 512 0.52 16.98 -6.13
N ALA A 513 1.40 16.78 -5.13
CA ALA A 513 1.58 15.48 -4.50
C ALA A 513 0.36 15.07 -3.67
N ARG A 514 -0.23 16.00 -2.88
CA ARG A 514 -1.43 15.73 -2.09
C ARG A 514 -2.62 15.45 -2.99
N ARG A 515 -2.82 16.24 -4.05
CA ARG A 515 -3.85 16.00 -5.06
C ARG A 515 -3.66 14.63 -5.72
N HIS A 516 -2.43 14.28 -6.12
CA HIS A 516 -2.13 12.99 -6.73
C HIS A 516 -2.51 11.84 -5.80
N LEU A 517 -2.09 11.89 -4.54
CA LEU A 517 -2.43 10.86 -3.54
C LEU A 517 -3.94 10.76 -3.30
N ALA A 518 -4.64 11.89 -3.19
CA ALA A 518 -6.09 11.92 -3.03
C ALA A 518 -6.81 11.28 -4.25
N MET A 519 -6.34 11.58 -5.47
CA MET A 519 -6.90 10.98 -6.69
C MET A 519 -6.62 9.47 -6.81
N LEU A 520 -5.53 8.96 -6.22
CA LEU A 520 -5.27 7.52 -6.16
C LEU A 520 -6.25 6.76 -5.25
N ILE A 521 -6.88 7.43 -4.29
CA ILE A 521 -7.90 6.82 -3.41
C ILE A 521 -9.23 6.62 -4.17
N LEU A 522 -9.59 7.54 -5.06
CA LEU A 522 -10.81 7.47 -5.84
C LEU A 522 -10.77 6.29 -6.84
N PRO A 523 -11.90 5.64 -7.13
CA PRO A 523 -11.99 4.64 -8.18
C PRO A 523 -11.54 5.19 -9.54
N GLU A 524 -11.05 4.34 -10.41
CA GLU A 524 -10.71 4.70 -11.78
C GLU A 524 -11.93 4.55 -12.68
N VAL A 525 -12.22 5.56 -13.47
CA VAL A 525 -13.28 5.46 -14.48
C VAL A 525 -12.84 4.43 -15.51
N LYS A 526 -13.68 3.42 -15.75
CA LYS A 526 -13.44 2.41 -16.77
C LYS A 526 -13.79 2.99 -18.13
N ASP A 527 -12.91 2.84 -19.10
CA ASP A 527 -13.17 3.23 -20.50
C ASP A 527 -14.02 2.20 -21.29
N GLU A 528 -14.53 1.16 -20.61
CA GLU A 528 -15.35 0.11 -21.22
C GLU A 528 -16.81 0.57 -21.33
N TYR A 529 -17.32 0.67 -22.55
CA TYR A 529 -18.68 1.15 -22.86
C TYR A 529 -19.81 0.17 -22.48
N GLU A 530 -19.48 -1.02 -21.97
CA GLU A 530 -20.48 -2.06 -21.74
C GLU A 530 -21.27 -1.95 -20.42
N ASP A 531 -20.77 -1.15 -19.43
CA ASP A 531 -21.38 -1.05 -18.09
C ASP A 531 -21.57 0.42 -17.63
N LEU A 532 -21.93 1.35 -18.54
CA LEU A 532 -22.16 2.76 -18.17
C LEU A 532 -23.55 2.94 -17.57
N HIS A 533 -23.64 3.76 -16.51
CA HIS A 533 -24.91 4.21 -15.98
C HIS A 533 -25.52 5.30 -16.87
N GLU A 534 -26.57 4.93 -17.60
CA GLU A 534 -27.24 5.82 -18.56
C GLU A 534 -28.26 6.73 -17.87
N MET A 535 -28.21 8.03 -18.16
CA MET A 535 -29.11 9.05 -17.63
C MET A 535 -29.67 9.89 -18.74
N LEU A 536 -31.02 9.98 -18.83
CA LEU A 536 -31.75 10.85 -19.75
C LEU A 536 -32.53 11.88 -18.94
N ILE A 537 -32.04 13.11 -18.86
CA ILE A 537 -32.49 14.15 -17.92
C ILE A 537 -33.13 15.31 -18.63
N ASP A 538 -34.30 15.77 -18.12
CA ASP A 538 -34.96 16.99 -18.54
C ASP A 538 -34.31 18.22 -17.86
N ARG A 539 -33.85 19.20 -18.63
CA ARG A 539 -33.24 20.41 -18.05
C ARG A 539 -34.16 21.18 -17.10
N SER A 540 -35.49 21.14 -17.35
CA SER A 540 -36.47 21.78 -16.48
C SER A 540 -36.64 21.07 -15.13
N GLN A 541 -36.32 19.80 -15.06
CA GLN A 541 -36.40 18.94 -13.86
C GLN A 541 -35.03 18.42 -13.42
N LEU A 542 -33.97 19.18 -13.70
CA LEU A 542 -32.56 18.76 -13.54
C LEU A 542 -32.28 18.14 -12.18
N LEU A 543 -32.64 18.81 -11.09
CA LEU A 543 -32.31 18.33 -9.74
C LEU A 543 -33.11 17.09 -9.38
N SER A 544 -34.41 17.06 -9.63
CA SER A 544 -35.26 15.92 -9.26
C SER A 544 -34.95 14.67 -10.06
N GLU A 545 -34.78 14.77 -11.39
CA GLU A 545 -34.44 13.63 -12.22
C GLU A 545 -33.00 13.14 -11.97
N SER A 546 -32.02 14.03 -11.73
CA SER A 546 -30.66 13.65 -11.32
C SER A 546 -30.68 12.90 -9.98
N PHE A 547 -31.52 13.33 -9.04
CA PHE A 547 -31.70 12.64 -7.77
C PHE A 547 -32.20 11.21 -7.99
N GLU A 548 -33.24 11.01 -8.80
CA GLU A 548 -33.78 9.67 -9.08
C GLU A 548 -32.73 8.73 -9.69
N TYR A 549 -31.93 9.20 -10.64
CA TYR A 549 -30.91 8.38 -11.29
C TYR A 549 -29.73 8.04 -10.37
N ILE A 550 -29.27 8.98 -9.53
CA ILE A 550 -28.03 8.79 -8.75
C ILE A 550 -28.32 8.25 -7.34
N ALA A 551 -29.40 8.71 -6.67
CA ALA A 551 -29.67 8.25 -5.29
C ALA A 551 -30.08 6.79 -5.22
N HIS A 552 -30.77 6.29 -6.23
CA HIS A 552 -31.28 4.90 -6.27
C HIS A 552 -30.36 3.92 -7.01
N ALA A 553 -29.30 4.40 -7.65
CA ALA A 553 -28.35 3.53 -8.36
C ALA A 553 -27.46 2.75 -7.38
N GLU A 554 -27.11 1.54 -7.78
CA GLU A 554 -26.10 0.75 -7.07
C GLU A 554 -24.71 1.43 -7.17
N PRO A 555 -23.95 1.53 -6.08
CA PRO A 555 -22.65 2.19 -6.08
C PRO A 555 -21.65 1.64 -7.09
N GLU A 556 -21.68 0.32 -7.32
CA GLU A 556 -20.82 -0.36 -8.28
C GLU A 556 -21.05 0.12 -9.71
N THR A 557 -22.31 0.32 -10.09
CA THR A 557 -22.70 0.83 -11.41
C THR A 557 -22.20 2.26 -11.61
N LEU A 558 -22.36 3.11 -10.59
CA LEU A 558 -21.87 4.49 -10.64
C LEU A 558 -20.33 4.57 -10.77
N ARG A 559 -19.60 3.62 -10.16
CA ARG A 559 -18.13 3.52 -10.30
C ARG A 559 -17.69 3.05 -11.70
N GLY A 560 -18.58 2.38 -12.45
CA GLY A 560 -18.32 1.94 -13.82
C GLY A 560 -18.16 3.10 -14.79
N GLY A 561 -18.85 4.21 -14.54
CA GLY A 561 -18.87 5.40 -15.38
C GLY A 561 -20.29 5.87 -15.65
N LEU A 562 -20.39 7.10 -16.14
CA LEU A 562 -21.68 7.76 -16.41
C LEU A 562 -21.80 8.09 -17.89
N PHE A 563 -22.98 7.80 -18.47
CA PHE A 563 -23.39 8.28 -19.78
C PHE A 563 -24.61 9.18 -19.62
N MET A 564 -24.55 10.39 -20.16
CA MET A 564 -25.51 11.44 -19.91
C MET A 564 -26.04 12.04 -21.19
N GLU A 565 -27.37 12.16 -21.30
CA GLU A 565 -28.07 12.84 -22.36
C GLU A 565 -29.14 13.80 -21.79
N PHE A 566 -29.33 14.94 -22.41
CA PHE A 566 -30.48 15.80 -22.10
C PHE A 566 -31.64 15.46 -23.03
N LYS A 567 -32.86 15.39 -22.47
CA LYS A 567 -34.09 15.18 -23.27
C LYS A 567 -34.23 16.24 -24.34
N ASN A 568 -34.57 15.82 -25.54
CA ASN A 568 -34.74 16.67 -26.73
C ASN A 568 -33.46 17.36 -27.25
N GLU A 569 -32.28 16.87 -26.85
CA GLU A 569 -30.96 17.27 -27.37
C GLU A 569 -30.28 16.10 -28.03
N GLU A 570 -29.53 16.32 -29.12
CA GLU A 570 -28.80 15.28 -29.85
C GLU A 570 -27.35 15.10 -29.34
N ALA A 571 -26.92 15.99 -28.45
CA ALA A 571 -25.55 16.00 -27.97
C ALA A 571 -25.31 14.95 -26.90
N THR A 572 -24.22 14.21 -27.04
CA THR A 572 -23.76 13.15 -26.09
C THR A 572 -22.28 13.31 -25.76
N GLY A 573 -21.82 12.58 -24.74
CA GLY A 573 -20.41 12.40 -24.42
C GLY A 573 -19.84 13.32 -23.34
N PRO A 574 -18.49 13.39 -23.21
CA PRO A 574 -17.85 14.00 -22.05
C PRO A 574 -18.10 15.51 -21.86
N GLY A 575 -18.50 16.23 -22.93
CA GLY A 575 -18.90 17.63 -22.84
C GLY A 575 -20.22 17.82 -22.12
N VAL A 576 -21.23 16.99 -22.46
CA VAL A 576 -22.55 16.97 -21.84
C VAL A 576 -22.45 16.57 -20.37
N LEU A 577 -21.61 15.55 -20.07
CA LEU A 577 -21.37 15.11 -18.69
C LEU A 577 -20.75 16.23 -17.84
N ARG A 578 -19.76 17.00 -18.37
CA ARG A 578 -19.19 18.14 -17.65
C ARG A 578 -20.23 19.24 -17.38
N GLU A 579 -21.07 19.52 -18.36
CA GLU A 579 -22.15 20.51 -18.24
C GLU A 579 -23.16 20.06 -17.16
N TRP A 580 -23.58 18.80 -17.19
CA TRP A 580 -24.48 18.24 -16.19
C TRP A 580 -23.91 18.37 -14.78
N PHE A 581 -22.66 17.95 -14.53
CA PHE A 581 -22.02 18.09 -13.20
C PHE A 581 -22.02 19.55 -12.74
N PHE A 582 -21.72 20.48 -13.64
CA PHE A 582 -21.73 21.90 -13.31
C PHE A 582 -23.13 22.35 -12.87
N PHE A 583 -24.16 22.08 -13.65
CA PHE A 583 -25.51 22.55 -13.34
C PHE A 583 -26.16 21.82 -12.17
N VAL A 584 -25.99 20.51 -12.03
CA VAL A 584 -26.53 19.76 -10.89
C VAL A 584 -25.90 20.22 -9.58
N CYS A 585 -24.60 20.51 -9.55
CA CYS A 585 -23.95 21.05 -8.36
C CYS A 585 -24.45 22.47 -8.05
N GLN A 586 -24.66 23.34 -9.07
CA GLN A 586 -25.27 24.66 -8.86
C GLN A 586 -26.70 24.55 -8.30
N ALA A 587 -27.46 23.53 -8.71
CA ALA A 587 -28.81 23.29 -8.21
C ALA A 587 -28.78 22.74 -6.77
N ILE A 588 -27.91 21.77 -6.45
CA ILE A 588 -27.76 21.22 -5.11
C ILE A 588 -27.42 22.32 -4.10
N PHE A 589 -26.42 23.14 -4.42
CA PHE A 589 -25.90 24.19 -3.53
C PHE A 589 -26.64 25.53 -3.65
N ASN A 590 -27.77 25.57 -4.35
CA ASN A 590 -28.62 26.76 -4.39
C ASN A 590 -29.27 26.97 -3.01
N PRO A 591 -29.06 28.12 -2.35
CA PRO A 591 -29.65 28.40 -1.03
C PRO A 591 -31.17 28.31 -1.00
N GLN A 592 -31.86 28.49 -2.14
CA GLN A 592 -33.32 28.36 -2.23
C GLN A 592 -33.83 26.95 -1.96
N ASN A 593 -33.00 25.93 -2.13
CA ASN A 593 -33.34 24.54 -1.83
C ASN A 593 -33.22 24.19 -0.35
N ALA A 594 -32.77 25.14 0.48
CA ALA A 594 -32.60 25.00 1.92
C ALA A 594 -31.69 23.82 2.38
N LEU A 595 -30.99 23.15 1.48
CA LEU A 595 -30.06 22.04 1.82
C LEU A 595 -28.75 22.59 2.39
N TYR A 596 -28.17 23.55 1.71
CA TYR A 596 -26.91 24.19 2.11
C TYR A 596 -27.11 25.68 2.29
N MET A 597 -26.33 26.26 3.18
CA MET A 597 -26.25 27.69 3.37
C MET A 597 -24.84 28.18 3.08
N CYS A 598 -24.74 29.40 2.57
CA CYS A 598 -23.46 30.04 2.29
C CYS A 598 -22.93 30.74 3.56
N CYS A 599 -21.60 30.78 3.69
CA CYS A 599 -20.96 31.51 4.77
C CYS A 599 -21.14 33.01 4.63
N THR A 600 -21.16 33.68 5.77
CA THR A 600 -21.39 35.13 5.84
C THR A 600 -20.25 35.94 5.19
N ASN A 601 -19.01 35.52 5.42
CA ASN A 601 -17.83 36.21 4.90
C ASN A 601 -17.49 35.85 3.45
N ASP A 602 -17.71 34.60 3.08
CA ASP A 602 -17.45 34.10 1.71
C ASP A 602 -18.66 33.32 1.20
N ARG A 603 -19.53 33.98 0.43
CA ARG A 603 -20.76 33.41 -0.10
C ARG A 603 -20.53 32.24 -1.08
N ARG A 604 -19.29 31.94 -1.45
CA ARG A 604 -18.93 30.80 -2.29
C ARG A 604 -18.74 29.51 -1.45
N ARG A 605 -18.57 29.66 -0.11
CA ARG A 605 -18.38 28.54 0.81
C ARG A 605 -19.72 28.07 1.35
N PHE A 606 -19.93 26.78 1.31
CA PHE A 606 -21.18 26.15 1.70
C PHE A 606 -20.97 25.18 2.86
N PHE A 607 -21.96 25.13 3.74
CA PHE A 607 -22.07 24.09 4.77
C PHE A 607 -23.54 23.65 4.92
N PRO A 608 -23.78 22.44 5.49
CA PRO A 608 -25.13 21.93 5.66
C PRO A 608 -26.02 22.88 6.47
N ASN A 609 -27.24 23.08 6.02
CA ASN A 609 -28.19 23.94 6.68
C ASN A 609 -28.89 23.16 7.82
N PRO A 610 -28.81 23.61 9.08
CA PRO A 610 -29.55 22.96 10.18
C PRO A 610 -31.07 22.92 9.94
N ALA A 611 -31.61 23.92 9.25
CA ALA A 611 -33.03 24.02 8.93
C ALA A 611 -33.46 23.20 7.69
N SER A 612 -32.59 22.39 7.12
CA SER A 612 -32.89 21.54 5.94
C SER A 612 -34.04 20.55 6.16
N LYS A 613 -34.40 20.27 7.41
CA LYS A 613 -35.54 19.42 7.83
C LYS A 613 -36.90 19.85 7.23
N VAL A 614 -37.00 21.06 6.72
CA VAL A 614 -38.18 21.56 5.95
C VAL A 614 -38.48 20.64 4.75
N ASN A 615 -37.46 20.08 4.13
CA ASN A 615 -37.59 19.07 3.10
C ASN A 615 -37.56 17.68 3.73
N GLN A 616 -38.63 16.91 3.56
CA GLN A 616 -38.73 15.55 4.11
C GLN A 616 -37.66 14.61 3.62
N LEU A 617 -37.17 14.80 2.39
CA LEU A 617 -36.11 14.00 1.75
C LEU A 617 -34.70 14.59 1.95
N HIS A 618 -34.54 15.57 2.84
CA HIS A 618 -33.26 16.30 2.96
C HIS A 618 -32.06 15.37 3.19
N LEU A 619 -32.18 14.33 4.01
CA LEU A 619 -31.09 13.40 4.30
C LEU A 619 -30.69 12.57 3.07
N GLU A 620 -31.68 12.17 2.25
CA GLU A 620 -31.43 11.49 1.00
C GLU A 620 -30.75 12.42 -0.01
N TYR A 621 -31.12 13.70 -0.04
CA TYR A 621 -30.45 14.72 -0.83
C TYR A 621 -29.00 14.97 -0.36
N PHE A 622 -28.70 14.85 0.92
CA PHE A 622 -27.31 14.89 1.42
C PHE A 622 -26.50 13.67 0.98
N ASN A 623 -27.09 12.47 1.01
CA ASN A 623 -26.44 11.27 0.46
C ASN A 623 -26.18 11.43 -1.04
N PHE A 624 -27.21 11.86 -1.80
CA PHE A 624 -27.08 12.18 -3.22
C PHE A 624 -25.97 13.21 -3.48
N SER A 625 -25.91 14.29 -2.71
CA SER A 625 -24.87 15.32 -2.83
C SER A 625 -23.47 14.71 -2.63
N GLY A 626 -23.31 13.83 -1.64
CA GLY A 626 -22.06 13.12 -1.38
C GLY A 626 -21.62 12.26 -2.58
N ARG A 627 -22.55 11.52 -3.18
CA ARG A 627 -22.32 10.73 -4.40
C ARG A 627 -21.88 11.61 -5.56
N VAL A 628 -22.63 12.70 -5.83
CA VAL A 628 -22.33 13.64 -6.95
C VAL A 628 -20.95 14.27 -6.79
N ILE A 629 -20.58 14.72 -5.59
CA ILE A 629 -19.26 15.32 -5.34
C ILE A 629 -18.14 14.28 -5.54
N ALA A 630 -18.32 13.07 -5.03
CA ALA A 630 -17.34 11.99 -5.22
C ALA A 630 -17.18 11.61 -6.70
N LEU A 631 -18.29 11.54 -7.45
CA LEU A 631 -18.29 11.31 -8.90
C LEU A 631 -17.60 12.44 -9.67
N ALA A 632 -17.87 13.71 -9.34
CA ALA A 632 -17.20 14.85 -9.97
C ALA A 632 -15.67 14.79 -9.76
N LEU A 633 -15.23 14.42 -8.55
CA LEU A 633 -13.81 14.22 -8.25
C LEU A 633 -13.22 13.04 -9.03
N MET A 634 -13.95 11.92 -9.12
CA MET A 634 -13.55 10.72 -9.87
C MET A 634 -13.37 11.07 -11.37
N HIS A 635 -14.26 11.85 -11.94
CA HIS A 635 -14.19 12.34 -13.32
C HIS A 635 -13.27 13.57 -13.50
N LYS A 636 -12.63 14.07 -12.42
CA LYS A 636 -11.72 15.24 -12.43
C LYS A 636 -12.35 16.51 -12.98
N ILE A 637 -13.64 16.74 -12.68
CA ILE A 637 -14.43 17.88 -13.16
C ILE A 637 -14.49 18.97 -12.08
N GLN A 638 -14.13 20.22 -12.45
CA GLN A 638 -14.29 21.39 -11.60
C GLN A 638 -15.74 21.86 -11.65
N ILE A 639 -16.40 21.87 -10.50
CA ILE A 639 -17.83 22.15 -10.35
C ILE A 639 -18.12 23.58 -9.86
N GLY A 640 -17.09 24.32 -9.47
CA GLY A 640 -17.22 25.70 -8.99
C GLY A 640 -17.79 25.84 -7.57
N ILE A 641 -17.75 24.79 -6.76
CA ILE A 641 -18.24 24.77 -5.36
C ILE A 641 -17.06 24.68 -4.42
N VAL A 642 -17.12 25.37 -3.30
CA VAL A 642 -16.13 25.30 -2.21
C VAL A 642 -16.85 25.03 -0.88
N PHE A 643 -16.23 24.19 -0.06
CA PHE A 643 -16.76 23.83 1.24
C PHE A 643 -16.31 24.82 2.31
N ASP A 644 -17.16 25.03 3.32
CA ASP A 644 -16.76 25.72 4.52
C ASP A 644 -15.72 24.87 5.32
N ARG A 645 -14.88 25.59 6.06
CA ARG A 645 -13.83 24.97 6.89
C ARG A 645 -14.39 23.97 7.89
N VAL A 646 -15.50 24.30 8.52
CA VAL A 646 -16.16 23.46 9.53
C VAL A 646 -16.66 22.17 8.89
N PHE A 647 -17.30 22.28 7.73
CA PHE A 647 -17.79 21.11 6.99
C PHE A 647 -16.64 20.19 6.55
N PHE A 648 -15.57 20.78 5.99
CA PHE A 648 -14.37 20.05 5.60
C PHE A 648 -13.73 19.30 6.79
N LEU A 649 -13.58 19.95 7.95
CA LEU A 649 -12.98 19.33 9.14
C LEU A 649 -13.81 18.15 9.66
N GLN A 650 -15.14 18.26 9.63
CA GLN A 650 -16.04 17.16 10.01
C GLN A 650 -15.88 15.96 9.07
N LEU A 651 -15.82 16.19 7.76
CA LEU A 651 -15.57 15.13 6.77
C LEU A 651 -14.19 14.47 6.98
N ALA A 652 -13.20 15.23 7.44
CA ALA A 652 -11.88 14.75 7.84
C ALA A 652 -11.87 14.05 9.22
N GLY A 653 -12.99 14.05 9.96
CA GLY A 653 -13.09 13.49 11.30
C GLY A 653 -12.25 14.25 12.35
N LYS A 654 -12.07 15.57 12.16
CA LYS A 654 -11.33 16.45 13.08
C LYS A 654 -12.28 17.22 13.99
N GLU A 655 -11.80 17.53 15.19
CA GLU A 655 -12.53 18.39 16.12
C GLU A 655 -12.54 19.84 15.63
N ILE A 656 -13.63 20.54 15.95
CA ILE A 656 -13.85 21.94 15.58
C ILE A 656 -13.46 22.82 16.77
N SER A 657 -12.64 23.82 16.52
CA SER A 657 -12.22 24.83 17.48
C SER A 657 -12.87 26.18 17.21
N LEU A 658 -12.73 27.13 18.15
CA LEU A 658 -13.21 28.50 17.98
C LEU A 658 -12.65 29.16 16.69
N GLU A 659 -11.37 28.96 16.38
CA GLU A 659 -10.75 29.59 15.22
C GLU A 659 -11.33 29.06 13.90
N ASP A 660 -11.88 27.85 13.88
CA ASP A 660 -12.41 27.24 12.68
C ASP A 660 -13.77 27.79 12.25
N ILE A 661 -14.52 28.42 13.16
CA ILE A 661 -15.84 29.02 12.87
C ILE A 661 -15.78 30.49 12.44
N ARG A 662 -14.60 31.10 12.41
CA ARG A 662 -14.41 32.55 12.19
C ARG A 662 -15.04 33.03 10.89
N ASP A 663 -15.00 32.25 9.82
CA ASP A 663 -15.52 32.62 8.51
C ASP A 663 -16.96 32.17 8.31
N ALA A 664 -17.35 31.05 8.97
CA ALA A 664 -18.72 30.53 8.94
C ALA A 664 -19.70 31.46 9.66
N ASP A 665 -19.38 31.85 10.88
CA ASP A 665 -20.17 32.78 11.70
C ASP A 665 -19.26 33.77 12.45
N PRO A 666 -18.91 34.90 11.85
CA PRO A 666 -18.07 35.93 12.46
C PRO A 666 -18.67 36.54 13.71
N PHE A 667 -20.01 36.58 13.82
CA PHE A 667 -20.69 37.17 14.96
C PHE A 667 -20.55 36.24 16.18
N LEU A 668 -20.83 34.95 16.00
CA LEU A 668 -20.64 33.96 17.05
C LEU A 668 -19.17 33.87 17.47
N TYR A 669 -18.26 33.87 16.48
CA TYR A 669 -16.80 33.88 16.77
C TYR A 669 -16.41 35.04 17.67
N ASN A 670 -16.80 36.27 17.30
CA ASN A 670 -16.48 37.47 18.06
C ASN A 670 -17.10 37.45 19.46
N SER A 671 -18.38 37.01 19.57
CA SER A 671 -19.05 36.88 20.86
C SER A 671 -18.36 35.87 21.77
N CYS A 672 -18.03 34.70 21.25
CA CYS A 672 -17.29 33.67 22.00
C CYS A 672 -15.90 34.14 22.41
N LYS A 673 -15.18 34.85 21.53
CA LYS A 673 -13.88 35.42 21.79
C LYS A 673 -13.95 36.46 22.91
N GLN A 674 -14.93 37.36 22.88
CA GLN A 674 -15.18 38.36 23.91
C GLN A 674 -15.43 37.70 25.27
N ILE A 675 -16.27 36.65 25.34
CA ILE A 675 -16.54 35.90 26.57
C ILE A 675 -15.23 35.29 27.13
N LEU A 676 -14.37 34.75 26.28
CA LEU A 676 -13.09 34.15 26.71
C LEU A 676 -12.04 35.18 27.15
N GLU A 677 -12.04 36.38 26.56
CA GLU A 677 -11.09 37.44 26.85
C GLU A 677 -11.56 38.43 27.95
N MET A 678 -12.84 38.39 28.31
CA MET A 678 -13.43 39.27 29.36
C MET A 678 -12.75 39.07 30.71
N ASP A 679 -12.68 40.13 31.49
CA ASP A 679 -12.12 40.10 32.85
C ASP A 679 -12.88 39.04 33.69
N PRO A 680 -12.18 38.15 34.38
CA PRO A 680 -12.77 37.13 35.23
C PRO A 680 -13.77 37.69 36.29
N GLU A 681 -13.49 38.86 36.86
CA GLU A 681 -14.36 39.48 37.87
C GLU A 681 -15.71 39.90 37.27
N ILE A 682 -15.73 40.41 36.03
CA ILE A 682 -16.97 40.78 35.33
C ILE A 682 -17.81 39.55 34.98
N VAL A 683 -17.17 38.46 34.55
CA VAL A 683 -17.87 37.21 34.23
C VAL A 683 -18.48 36.60 35.48
N ASP A 684 -17.75 36.58 36.59
CA ASP A 684 -18.21 35.99 37.87
C ASP A 684 -19.28 36.81 38.59
N GLN A 685 -19.49 38.10 38.23
CA GLN A 685 -20.59 38.94 38.68
C GLN A 685 -21.90 38.70 37.91
N ASP A 686 -21.90 37.75 36.96
CA ASP A 686 -23.06 37.39 36.12
C ASP A 686 -23.69 38.58 35.35
N VAL A 687 -22.86 39.57 35.01
CA VAL A 687 -23.32 40.79 34.31
C VAL A 687 -23.98 40.44 32.98
N LEU A 688 -23.58 39.35 32.33
CA LEU A 688 -24.09 38.89 31.05
C LEU A 688 -25.35 38.03 31.13
N GLY A 689 -25.71 37.51 32.33
CA GLY A 689 -26.83 36.59 32.52
C GLY A 689 -26.76 35.32 31.69
N LEU A 690 -25.53 34.84 31.41
CA LEU A 690 -25.31 33.69 30.51
C LEU A 690 -25.45 32.38 31.29
N THR A 691 -26.25 31.51 30.74
CA THR A 691 -26.37 30.10 31.18
C THR A 691 -26.01 29.14 30.07
N PHE A 692 -25.86 27.85 30.40
CA PHE A 692 -25.47 26.81 29.38
C PHE A 692 -26.66 26.42 28.52
N ILE A 693 -27.28 27.44 27.87
CA ILE A 693 -28.38 27.27 26.91
C ILE A 693 -28.03 27.93 25.57
N ARG A 694 -28.73 27.49 24.53
CA ARG A 694 -28.80 28.14 23.23
C ARG A 694 -30.27 28.36 22.89
N GLU A 695 -30.60 29.58 22.51
CA GLU A 695 -31.88 29.88 21.83
C GLU A 695 -31.71 29.61 20.34
N ALA A 696 -32.48 28.69 19.80
CA ALA A 696 -32.56 28.40 18.36
C ALA A 696 -33.94 28.86 17.86
N GLU A 697 -33.94 29.60 16.77
CA GLU A 697 -35.17 29.90 16.03
C GLU A 697 -35.36 28.82 14.95
N GLU A 698 -36.28 27.89 15.13
CA GLU A 698 -36.70 26.92 14.13
C GLU A 698 -38.16 27.20 13.74
N LEU A 699 -38.41 27.55 12.46
CA LEU A 699 -39.73 27.59 11.85
C LEU A 699 -40.81 28.32 12.69
N GLU A 700 -40.57 29.58 13.10
CA GLU A 700 -41.48 30.44 13.89
C GLU A 700 -41.56 30.05 15.40
N SER A 701 -40.83 29.03 15.86
CA SER A 701 -40.72 28.67 17.27
C SER A 701 -39.34 28.97 17.82
N ARG A 702 -39.27 29.57 19.03
CA ARG A 702 -38.00 29.66 19.78
C ARG A 702 -37.86 28.45 20.64
N GLU A 703 -36.86 27.63 20.34
CA GLU A 703 -36.51 26.48 21.16
C GLU A 703 -35.31 26.80 22.04
N ILE A 704 -35.40 26.49 23.33
CA ILE A 704 -34.29 26.63 24.27
C ILE A 704 -33.63 25.27 24.48
N ILE A 705 -32.43 25.13 23.98
CA ILE A 705 -31.64 23.90 24.00
C ILE A 705 -30.62 24.00 25.12
N GLU A 706 -30.61 23.00 26.02
CA GLU A 706 -29.57 22.89 27.06
C GLU A 706 -28.29 22.27 26.50
N LEU A 707 -27.17 22.98 26.65
CA LEU A 707 -25.86 22.56 26.16
C LEU A 707 -25.20 21.48 27.03
N CYS A 708 -25.67 21.38 28.27
CA CYS A 708 -25.28 20.33 29.22
C CYS A 708 -26.46 20.01 30.17
N PRO A 709 -26.45 18.91 30.92
CA PRO A 709 -27.46 18.59 31.88
C PRO A 709 -27.63 19.73 32.93
N ASN A 710 -28.88 20.19 33.16
CA ASN A 710 -29.22 21.36 33.96
C ASN A 710 -28.63 22.69 33.45
N GLY A 711 -28.42 22.80 32.13
CA GLY A 711 -27.80 23.96 31.50
C GLY A 711 -28.55 25.28 31.78
N ARG A 712 -29.87 25.26 31.91
CA ARG A 712 -30.70 26.44 32.27
C ARG A 712 -30.35 27.06 33.61
N SER A 713 -29.92 26.25 34.56
CA SER A 713 -29.54 26.70 35.91
C SER A 713 -28.04 26.85 36.12
N THR A 714 -27.23 26.45 35.13
CA THR A 714 -25.76 26.53 35.16
C THR A 714 -25.30 27.88 34.62
N ILE A 715 -24.83 28.76 35.52
CA ILE A 715 -24.32 30.10 35.17
C ILE A 715 -22.91 29.96 34.57
N VAL A 716 -22.61 30.78 33.57
CA VAL A 716 -21.27 30.88 32.99
C VAL A 716 -20.37 31.70 33.90
N THR A 717 -19.26 31.14 34.33
CA THR A 717 -18.26 31.72 35.22
C THR A 717 -16.89 31.74 34.57
N SER A 718 -15.93 32.47 35.14
CA SER A 718 -14.54 32.50 34.65
C SER A 718 -13.89 31.10 34.57
N LYS A 719 -14.35 30.14 35.39
CA LYS A 719 -13.82 28.77 35.42
C LYS A 719 -14.40 27.85 34.33
N ASN A 720 -15.66 28.07 33.95
CA ASN A 720 -16.38 27.19 33.02
C ASN A 720 -16.65 27.84 31.65
N ARG A 721 -16.32 29.12 31.42
CA ARG A 721 -16.59 29.86 30.20
C ARG A 721 -15.98 29.18 28.95
N LYS A 722 -14.81 28.55 29.07
CA LYS A 722 -14.21 27.78 27.98
C LYS A 722 -15.08 26.58 27.63
N GLN A 723 -15.56 25.84 28.64
CA GLN A 723 -16.46 24.71 28.43
C GLN A 723 -17.78 25.15 27.78
N TYR A 724 -18.32 26.29 28.19
CA TYR A 724 -19.50 26.88 27.59
C TYR A 724 -19.30 27.16 26.11
N VAL A 725 -18.21 27.84 25.74
CA VAL A 725 -17.87 28.17 24.35
C VAL A 725 -17.68 26.90 23.53
N ASP A 726 -16.93 25.91 24.04
CA ASP A 726 -16.68 24.65 23.31
C ASP A 726 -18.00 23.88 23.09
N LEU A 727 -18.91 23.83 24.05
CA LEU A 727 -20.22 23.20 23.93
C LEU A 727 -21.15 23.98 22.97
N LEU A 728 -21.12 25.30 23.03
CA LEU A 728 -21.89 26.15 22.11
C LEU A 728 -21.48 25.95 20.66
N ILE A 729 -20.17 25.99 20.39
CA ILE A 729 -19.62 25.72 19.05
C ILE A 729 -19.98 24.31 18.58
N ARG A 730 -19.77 23.31 19.45
CA ARG A 730 -20.12 21.93 19.15
C ARG A 730 -21.60 21.77 18.82
N HIS A 731 -22.48 22.42 19.56
CA HIS A 731 -23.91 22.37 19.28
C HIS A 731 -24.22 23.04 17.93
N CYS A 732 -23.73 24.28 17.70
CA CYS A 732 -24.05 25.07 16.51
C CYS A 732 -23.55 24.44 15.20
N PHE A 733 -22.35 23.85 15.20
CA PHE A 733 -21.66 23.45 13.99
C PHE A 733 -21.42 21.95 13.85
N VAL A 734 -21.66 21.15 14.89
CA VAL A 734 -21.48 19.71 14.82
C VAL A 734 -22.78 18.97 15.07
N THR A 735 -23.40 19.19 16.26
CA THR A 735 -24.56 18.42 16.66
C THR A 735 -25.81 18.76 15.82
N SER A 736 -26.02 20.04 15.51
CA SER A 736 -27.20 20.51 14.72
C SER A 736 -27.24 20.02 13.27
N ILE A 737 -26.10 19.62 12.72
CA ILE A 737 -25.96 19.15 11.35
C ILE A 737 -25.38 17.73 11.24
N ALA A 738 -25.34 16.99 12.35
CA ALA A 738 -24.68 15.68 12.41
C ALA A 738 -25.28 14.67 11.44
N GLU A 739 -26.60 14.65 11.29
CA GLU A 739 -27.30 13.74 10.39
C GLU A 739 -26.99 14.09 8.91
N GLN A 740 -27.03 15.37 8.57
CA GLN A 740 -26.71 15.87 7.22
C GLN A 740 -25.28 15.51 6.81
N VAL A 741 -24.30 15.75 7.70
CA VAL A 741 -22.89 15.42 7.46
C VAL A 741 -22.71 13.91 7.35
N THR A 742 -23.41 13.13 8.18
CA THR A 742 -23.34 11.66 8.14
C THR A 742 -23.86 11.12 6.82
N HIS A 743 -25.01 11.60 6.33
CA HIS A 743 -25.59 11.15 5.06
C HIS A 743 -24.74 11.60 3.85
N PHE A 744 -24.20 12.81 3.89
CA PHE A 744 -23.24 13.24 2.86
C PHE A 744 -21.99 12.36 2.84
N ALA A 745 -21.40 12.09 4.02
CA ALA A 745 -20.23 11.22 4.14
C ALA A 745 -20.53 9.79 3.69
N GLN A 746 -21.75 9.28 3.95
CA GLN A 746 -22.19 7.99 3.46
C GLN A 746 -22.26 7.97 1.93
N GLY A 747 -22.90 8.94 1.29
CA GLY A 747 -22.97 9.04 -0.16
C GLY A 747 -21.58 9.15 -0.81
N PHE A 748 -20.67 9.89 -0.19
CA PHE A 748 -19.28 9.95 -0.63
C PHE A 748 -18.57 8.59 -0.47
N THR A 749 -18.85 7.89 0.63
CA THR A 749 -18.30 6.55 0.92
C THR A 749 -18.81 5.50 -0.06
N ASP A 750 -20.07 5.60 -0.50
CA ASP A 750 -20.65 4.70 -1.50
C ASP A 750 -19.81 4.68 -2.79
N ILE A 751 -19.27 5.82 -3.19
CA ILE A 751 -18.42 5.90 -4.40
C ILE A 751 -16.97 5.48 -4.10
N ILE A 752 -16.39 5.90 -2.99
CA ILE A 752 -14.98 5.64 -2.69
C ILE A 752 -14.71 4.23 -2.15
N GLY A 753 -15.73 3.57 -1.57
CA GLY A 753 -15.73 2.17 -1.16
C GLY A 753 -15.57 1.91 0.33
N SER A 754 -15.04 2.82 1.14
CA SER A 754 -14.99 2.67 2.61
C SER A 754 -14.90 4.01 3.35
N SER A 755 -15.38 4.03 4.60
CA SER A 755 -15.31 5.22 5.45
C SER A 755 -13.88 5.58 5.88
N GLU A 756 -12.97 4.60 5.96
CA GLU A 756 -11.56 4.86 6.20
C GLU A 756 -10.91 5.59 5.02
N LEU A 757 -11.22 5.18 3.79
CA LEU A 757 -10.74 5.85 2.59
C LEU A 757 -11.31 7.27 2.46
N GLN A 758 -12.61 7.46 2.79
CA GLN A 758 -13.24 8.78 2.82
C GLN A 758 -12.53 9.71 3.80
N LYS A 759 -12.29 9.27 5.03
CA LYS A 759 -11.55 10.05 6.03
C LYS A 759 -10.12 10.33 5.57
N SER A 760 -9.43 9.33 5.04
CA SER A 760 -8.07 9.46 4.52
C SER A 760 -7.97 10.47 3.38
N PHE A 761 -8.98 10.52 2.49
CA PHE A 761 -9.07 11.50 1.41
C PHE A 761 -9.07 12.94 1.96
N PHE A 762 -10.00 13.25 2.89
CA PHE A 762 -10.10 14.59 3.46
C PHE A 762 -8.94 14.92 4.41
N GLN A 763 -8.40 13.94 5.15
CA GLN A 763 -7.24 14.15 6.03
C GLN A 763 -5.95 14.41 5.24
N GLY A 764 -5.82 13.83 4.05
CA GLY A 764 -4.65 13.99 3.18
C GLY A 764 -4.56 15.36 2.49
N LEU A 765 -5.64 16.14 2.50
CA LEU A 765 -5.75 17.45 1.86
C LEU A 765 -5.80 18.58 2.90
N ASP A 766 -5.37 19.79 2.50
CA ASP A 766 -5.74 21.03 3.16
C ASP A 766 -7.05 21.55 2.55
N LEU A 767 -7.75 22.47 3.23
CA LEU A 767 -8.99 23.05 2.71
C LEU A 767 -8.76 23.71 1.34
N GLU A 768 -7.66 24.45 1.23
CA GLU A 768 -7.26 25.14 -0.01
C GLU A 768 -6.97 24.14 -1.15
N ASP A 769 -6.44 22.95 -0.83
CA ASP A 769 -6.25 21.89 -1.83
C ASP A 769 -7.59 21.41 -2.39
N LEU A 770 -8.59 21.22 -1.50
CA LEU A 770 -9.93 20.81 -1.92
C LEU A 770 -10.62 21.89 -2.75
N ASP A 771 -10.46 23.17 -2.34
CA ASP A 771 -10.97 24.30 -3.11
C ASP A 771 -10.40 24.29 -4.54
N TRP A 772 -9.11 24.10 -4.70
CA TRP A 772 -8.47 24.04 -6.02
C TRP A 772 -8.90 22.82 -6.85
N ILE A 773 -9.21 21.71 -6.20
CA ILE A 773 -9.68 20.50 -6.90
C ILE A 773 -11.14 20.65 -7.35
N LEU A 774 -12.04 21.20 -6.49
CA LEU A 774 -13.47 21.31 -6.76
C LEU A 774 -13.84 22.58 -7.53
N HIS A 775 -13.28 23.72 -7.19
CA HIS A 775 -13.57 25.00 -7.82
C HIS A 775 -12.62 25.28 -9.00
N GLY A 776 -11.33 24.97 -8.84
CA GLY A 776 -10.29 25.36 -9.78
C GLY A 776 -9.63 26.69 -9.44
N SER A 777 -8.95 27.29 -10.42
CA SER A 777 -8.23 28.55 -10.26
C SER A 777 -9.17 29.75 -10.18
N GLU A 778 -8.92 30.64 -9.22
CA GLU A 778 -9.60 31.95 -9.10
C GLU A 778 -8.91 33.04 -9.92
N THR A 779 -7.74 32.75 -10.49
CA THR A 779 -7.02 33.75 -11.29
C THR A 779 -7.80 34.12 -12.53
N PRO A 780 -7.80 35.41 -12.93
CA PRO A 780 -8.41 35.81 -14.18
C PRO A 780 -7.86 35.03 -15.36
N ILE A 781 -8.75 34.65 -16.29
CA ILE A 781 -8.36 33.94 -17.51
C ILE A 781 -7.36 34.77 -18.31
N SER A 782 -6.09 34.30 -18.42
CA SER A 782 -5.07 34.91 -19.27
C SER A 782 -5.31 34.58 -20.72
N VAL A 783 -5.40 35.61 -21.55
CA VAL A 783 -5.58 35.46 -23.00
C VAL A 783 -4.30 34.94 -23.66
N GLU A 784 -3.15 35.28 -23.10
CA GLU A 784 -1.85 34.78 -23.55
C GLU A 784 -1.71 33.28 -23.33
N ASP A 785 -2.06 32.78 -22.14
CA ASP A 785 -2.08 31.34 -21.82
C ASP A 785 -3.12 30.62 -22.67
N TRP A 786 -4.31 31.21 -22.85
CA TRP A 786 -5.34 30.66 -23.73
C TRP A 786 -4.86 30.51 -25.17
N LYS A 787 -4.23 31.54 -25.72
CA LYS A 787 -3.65 31.52 -27.08
C LYS A 787 -2.52 30.48 -27.20
N ALA A 788 -1.64 30.40 -26.20
CA ALA A 788 -0.52 29.47 -26.21
C ALA A 788 -0.97 28.00 -26.20
N ASN A 789 -2.16 27.72 -25.63
CA ASN A 789 -2.76 26.38 -25.56
C ASN A 789 -3.86 26.14 -26.61
N THR A 790 -3.91 26.94 -27.68
CA THR A 790 -4.90 26.82 -28.74
C THR A 790 -4.22 26.50 -30.07
N ASP A 791 -4.71 25.47 -30.75
CA ASP A 791 -4.28 25.04 -32.09
C ASP A 791 -5.31 25.55 -33.13
N TYR A 792 -4.91 25.59 -34.40
CA TYR A 792 -5.74 26.09 -35.50
C TYR A 792 -5.85 25.01 -36.56
N ASN A 793 -7.09 24.76 -37.05
CA ASN A 793 -7.35 23.83 -38.13
C ASN A 793 -8.17 24.54 -39.23
N GLY A 794 -7.64 24.55 -40.46
CA GLY A 794 -8.19 25.30 -41.58
C GLY A 794 -7.92 26.80 -41.53
N PHE A 795 -7.53 27.37 -40.42
CA PHE A 795 -6.95 28.70 -40.26
C PHE A 795 -5.44 28.60 -40.01
N LYS A 796 -4.73 29.64 -40.42
CA LYS A 796 -3.33 29.87 -40.02
C LYS A 796 -3.31 30.91 -38.89
N GLU A 797 -2.32 30.82 -37.99
CA GLU A 797 -2.16 31.81 -36.90
C GLU A 797 -2.05 33.27 -37.44
N SER A 798 -1.49 33.41 -38.65
CA SER A 798 -1.32 34.70 -39.38
C SER A 798 -2.59 35.23 -39.99
N ASP A 799 -3.69 34.45 -40.04
CA ASP A 799 -4.93 34.89 -40.70
C ASP A 799 -5.56 36.05 -39.91
N PRO A 800 -6.15 37.04 -40.62
CA PRO A 800 -6.76 38.22 -39.98
C PRO A 800 -7.87 37.82 -39.01
N GLN A 801 -8.63 36.77 -39.30
CA GLN A 801 -9.71 36.28 -38.44
C GLN A 801 -9.17 35.83 -37.08
N ILE A 802 -8.04 35.14 -37.01
CA ILE A 802 -7.42 34.72 -35.76
C ILE A 802 -6.90 35.92 -34.97
N SER A 803 -6.29 36.91 -35.66
CA SER A 803 -5.88 38.16 -35.03
C SER A 803 -7.08 38.95 -34.47
N TRP A 804 -8.23 38.97 -35.22
CA TRP A 804 -9.45 39.63 -34.73
C TRP A 804 -10.04 38.88 -33.53
N PHE A 805 -10.10 37.56 -33.60
CA PHE A 805 -10.62 36.73 -32.52
C PHE A 805 -9.90 37.04 -31.19
N TRP A 806 -8.58 36.95 -31.15
CA TRP A 806 -7.83 37.24 -29.93
C TRP A 806 -7.91 38.70 -29.47
N LYS A 807 -8.00 39.65 -30.41
CA LYS A 807 -8.27 41.07 -30.08
C LYS A 807 -9.64 41.27 -29.45
N ILE A 808 -10.65 40.53 -29.87
CA ILE A 808 -12.02 40.61 -29.32
C ILE A 808 -12.00 39.95 -27.93
N VAL A 809 -11.48 38.74 -27.79
CA VAL A 809 -11.38 38.03 -26.51
C VAL A 809 -10.58 38.84 -25.47
N GLY A 810 -9.49 39.51 -25.89
CA GLY A 810 -8.73 40.41 -25.03
C GLY A 810 -9.50 41.60 -24.47
N ARG A 811 -10.58 42.04 -25.16
CA ARG A 811 -11.45 43.14 -24.74
C ARG A 811 -12.70 42.70 -23.98
N MET A 812 -12.97 41.38 -23.89
CA MET A 812 -14.06 40.81 -23.11
C MET A 812 -13.84 41.01 -21.61
N THR A 813 -14.95 41.15 -20.89
CA THR A 813 -14.95 41.12 -19.42
C THR A 813 -14.53 39.74 -18.93
N ALA A 814 -14.15 39.62 -17.65
CA ALA A 814 -13.81 38.34 -17.05
C ALA A 814 -14.96 37.32 -17.16
N GLU A 815 -16.20 37.75 -16.94
CA GLU A 815 -17.36 36.87 -17.05
C GLU A 815 -17.64 36.47 -18.51
N GLN A 816 -17.53 37.37 -19.47
CA GLN A 816 -17.65 37.01 -20.89
C GLN A 816 -16.60 35.97 -21.33
N ARG A 817 -15.38 36.07 -20.82
CA ARG A 817 -14.35 35.04 -21.08
C ARG A 817 -14.74 33.71 -20.48
N LYS A 818 -15.30 33.67 -19.26
CA LYS A 818 -15.76 32.42 -18.63
C LYS A 818 -16.94 31.81 -19.42
N VAL A 819 -17.89 32.62 -19.89
CA VAL A 819 -19.01 32.15 -20.72
C VAL A 819 -18.51 31.60 -22.05
N LEU A 820 -17.58 32.31 -22.73
CA LEU A 820 -16.96 31.81 -23.96
C LEU A 820 -16.20 30.49 -23.74
N LEU A 821 -15.47 30.40 -22.66
CA LEU A 821 -14.74 29.15 -22.30
C LEU A 821 -15.74 28.02 -22.04
N PHE A 822 -16.82 28.29 -21.31
CA PHE A 822 -17.88 27.31 -21.04
C PHE A 822 -18.57 26.85 -22.34
N PHE A 823 -18.94 27.80 -23.21
CA PHE A 823 -19.48 27.48 -24.53
C PHE A 823 -18.55 26.60 -25.37
N TRP A 824 -17.23 26.88 -25.31
CA TRP A 824 -16.22 26.13 -26.08
C TRP A 824 -15.94 24.73 -25.53
N THR A 825 -15.98 24.54 -24.19
CA THR A 825 -15.41 23.37 -23.51
C THR A 825 -16.33 22.69 -22.52
N SER A 826 -17.47 23.31 -22.16
CA SER A 826 -18.27 22.96 -20.97
C SER A 826 -17.49 23.07 -19.65
N ILE A 827 -16.41 23.86 -19.62
CA ILE A 827 -15.59 24.12 -18.43
C ILE A 827 -15.69 25.60 -18.11
N LYS A 828 -16.21 25.95 -16.93
CA LYS A 828 -16.33 27.35 -16.48
C LYS A 828 -15.11 27.80 -15.66
N TYR A 829 -14.52 26.87 -14.93
CA TYR A 829 -13.40 27.11 -14.03
C TYR A 829 -12.19 26.28 -14.47
N LEU A 830 -11.06 26.95 -14.70
CA LEU A 830 -9.83 26.27 -15.12
C LEU A 830 -9.15 25.56 -13.93
N PRO A 831 -8.46 24.46 -14.14
CA PRO A 831 -7.57 23.91 -13.13
C PRO A 831 -6.47 24.93 -12.75
N VAL A 832 -5.77 24.69 -11.65
CA VAL A 832 -4.74 25.61 -11.12
C VAL A 832 -3.61 25.83 -12.13
N GLU A 833 -3.35 24.85 -12.99
CA GLU A 833 -2.37 24.90 -14.07
C GLU A 833 -2.84 25.71 -15.30
N GLY A 834 -4.01 26.36 -15.22
CA GLY A 834 -4.58 27.09 -16.34
C GLY A 834 -4.97 26.20 -17.51
N PHE A 835 -4.82 26.68 -18.74
CA PHE A 835 -5.15 25.91 -19.94
C PHE A 835 -4.23 24.71 -20.17
N GLY A 836 -3.02 24.74 -19.65
CA GLY A 836 -2.08 23.60 -19.68
C GLY A 836 -2.53 22.39 -18.85
N GLY A 837 -3.43 22.58 -17.88
CA GLY A 837 -4.03 21.55 -17.05
C GLY A 837 -5.25 20.85 -17.65
N LEU A 838 -5.75 21.29 -18.81
CA LEU A 838 -6.88 20.67 -19.50
C LEU A 838 -6.50 19.31 -20.09
N ALA A 839 -7.48 18.43 -20.28
CA ALA A 839 -7.26 17.08 -20.82
C ALA A 839 -6.71 17.09 -22.26
N SER A 840 -7.00 18.11 -23.04
CA SER A 840 -6.45 18.33 -24.39
C SER A 840 -6.32 19.80 -24.70
N ARG A 841 -5.54 20.13 -25.74
CA ARG A 841 -5.43 21.51 -26.24
C ARG A 841 -6.74 21.95 -26.88
N LEU A 842 -7.04 23.24 -26.80
CA LEU A 842 -8.18 23.84 -27.51
C LEU A 842 -7.87 23.93 -29.00
N CYS A 843 -8.91 23.93 -29.82
CA CYS A 843 -8.73 24.05 -31.27
C CYS A 843 -9.79 24.97 -31.91
N ILE A 844 -9.35 25.88 -32.76
CA ILE A 844 -10.21 26.68 -33.59
C ILE A 844 -10.27 26.04 -34.98
N TYR A 845 -11.51 25.76 -35.43
CA TYR A 845 -11.79 25.14 -36.73
C TYR A 845 -12.41 26.15 -37.66
N LYS A 846 -11.96 26.15 -38.92
CA LYS A 846 -12.58 26.90 -40.02
C LYS A 846 -13.80 26.14 -40.52
N SER A 847 -14.99 26.70 -40.29
CA SER A 847 -16.23 26.17 -40.85
C SER A 847 -16.36 26.58 -42.32
N THR A 848 -16.98 25.71 -43.12
CA THR A 848 -17.37 25.98 -44.50
C THR A 848 -18.78 26.59 -44.63
N GLU A 849 -19.44 26.81 -43.48
CA GLU A 849 -20.77 27.37 -43.44
C GLU A 849 -20.83 28.86 -43.87
N SER A 850 -22.06 29.37 -44.09
CA SER A 850 -22.31 30.75 -44.45
C SER A 850 -21.84 31.71 -43.33
N PHE A 851 -21.41 32.91 -43.72
CA PHE A 851 -21.01 33.99 -42.80
C PHE A 851 -22.10 34.47 -41.85
N ASP A 852 -23.36 34.09 -42.11
CA ASP A 852 -24.51 34.45 -41.26
C ASP A 852 -24.60 33.51 -40.02
N ARG A 853 -23.97 32.36 -40.05
CA ARG A 853 -23.98 31.39 -38.96
C ARG A 853 -23.19 31.87 -37.73
N LEU A 854 -23.69 31.50 -36.55
CA LEU A 854 -23.00 31.71 -35.29
C LEU A 854 -21.84 30.72 -35.17
N PRO A 855 -20.86 31.02 -34.34
CA PRO A 855 -19.88 30.01 -33.93
C PRO A 855 -20.56 28.80 -33.28
N SER A 856 -20.09 27.59 -33.57
CA SER A 856 -20.52 26.35 -32.93
C SER A 856 -19.39 25.74 -32.15
N SER A 857 -19.71 24.91 -31.16
CA SER A 857 -18.71 24.23 -30.37
C SER A 857 -18.90 22.72 -30.39
N HIS A 858 -17.79 21.97 -30.33
CA HIS A 858 -17.75 20.56 -30.04
C HIS A 858 -16.97 20.39 -28.73
N THR A 859 -17.68 20.51 -27.64
CA THR A 859 -17.13 20.57 -26.28
C THR A 859 -16.34 19.32 -25.90
N CYS A 860 -16.72 18.12 -26.43
CA CYS A 860 -16.02 16.87 -26.19
C CYS A 860 -14.55 16.91 -26.64
N PHE A 861 -14.27 17.67 -27.72
CA PHE A 861 -12.94 17.79 -28.33
C PHE A 861 -12.32 19.16 -28.16
N TYR A 862 -12.90 20.02 -27.33
CA TYR A 862 -12.50 21.42 -27.13
C TYR A 862 -12.34 22.20 -28.44
N ARG A 863 -13.31 22.03 -29.38
CA ARG A 863 -13.30 22.68 -30.70
C ARG A 863 -14.30 23.80 -30.75
N LEU A 864 -13.85 24.98 -31.22
CA LEU A 864 -14.68 26.11 -31.59
C LEU A 864 -14.65 26.27 -33.11
N CYS A 865 -15.82 26.21 -33.74
CA CYS A 865 -15.94 26.26 -35.19
C CYS A 865 -16.61 27.57 -35.60
N PHE A 866 -16.03 28.29 -36.56
CA PHE A 866 -16.67 29.47 -37.16
C PHE A 866 -16.20 29.68 -38.60
N PRO A 867 -17.04 30.30 -39.48
CA PRO A 867 -16.65 30.61 -40.84
C PRO A 867 -15.64 31.77 -40.89
N PRO A 868 -14.92 31.96 -42.00
CA PRO A 868 -14.01 33.09 -42.17
C PRO A 868 -14.79 34.42 -42.37
N TYR A 869 -15.32 34.94 -41.26
CA TYR A 869 -16.07 36.17 -41.24
C TYR A 869 -15.35 37.27 -42.04
N PRO A 870 -16.10 38.08 -42.83
CA PRO A 870 -15.52 39.09 -43.72
C PRO A 870 -15.00 40.32 -42.99
N SER A 871 -15.46 40.60 -41.77
CA SER A 871 -15.01 41.76 -40.99
C SER A 871 -14.92 41.43 -39.50
N LYS A 872 -14.10 42.24 -38.80
CA LYS A 872 -13.94 42.15 -37.33
C LYS A 872 -15.24 42.45 -36.60
N ASP A 873 -16.07 43.38 -37.11
CA ASP A 873 -17.31 43.80 -36.43
C ASP A 873 -18.34 42.68 -36.46
N ILE A 874 -18.53 42.03 -37.62
CA ILE A 874 -19.38 40.84 -37.73
C ILE A 874 -18.92 39.75 -36.75
N MET A 875 -17.62 39.44 -36.75
CA MET A 875 -17.07 38.45 -35.79
C MET A 875 -17.36 38.87 -34.35
N LYS A 876 -17.17 40.14 -34.00
CA LYS A 876 -17.44 40.66 -32.65
C LYS A 876 -18.90 40.47 -32.25
N ASP A 877 -19.85 40.81 -33.17
CA ASP A 877 -21.28 40.67 -32.88
C ASP A 877 -21.67 39.20 -32.70
N ARG A 878 -21.14 38.29 -33.53
CA ARG A 878 -21.37 36.85 -33.38
C ARG A 878 -20.78 36.27 -32.08
N LEU A 879 -19.58 36.71 -31.71
CA LEU A 879 -18.95 36.28 -30.42
C LEU A 879 -19.68 36.87 -29.22
N ASN A 880 -20.13 38.17 -29.31
CA ASN A 880 -20.90 38.78 -28.24
C ASN A 880 -22.25 38.07 -28.04
N PHE A 881 -22.87 37.56 -29.11
CA PHE A 881 -24.15 36.87 -29.04
C PHE A 881 -24.01 35.57 -28.26
N ILE A 882 -22.99 34.73 -28.55
CA ILE A 882 -22.75 33.44 -27.85
C ILE A 882 -22.22 33.64 -26.44
N THR A 883 -21.77 34.82 -26.06
CA THR A 883 -21.28 35.13 -24.69
C THR A 883 -22.38 35.79 -23.81
N GLN A 884 -23.64 35.81 -24.25
CA GLN A 884 -24.79 36.19 -23.43
C GLN A 884 -25.19 34.99 -22.56
N GLU A 885 -25.44 35.22 -21.28
CA GLU A 885 -25.67 34.14 -20.28
C GLU A 885 -26.79 33.14 -20.62
N HIS A 886 -27.81 33.61 -21.37
CA HIS A 886 -28.97 32.78 -21.70
C HIS A 886 -28.80 31.92 -22.96
N VAL A 887 -27.74 32.12 -23.72
CA VAL A 887 -27.49 31.39 -24.98
C VAL A 887 -26.53 30.22 -24.76
N GLY A 888 -25.70 30.27 -23.67
CA GLY A 888 -24.71 29.28 -23.39
C GLY A 888 -25.21 28.02 -22.65
N SER A 889 -26.51 27.87 -22.40
CA SER A 889 -27.08 26.87 -21.53
C SER A 889 -27.90 25.77 -22.22
N SER A 890 -27.81 25.61 -23.54
CA SER A 890 -28.42 24.46 -24.22
C SER A 890 -27.60 24.01 -25.45
N PHE A 891 -27.44 22.70 -25.61
CA PHE A 891 -26.93 22.10 -26.84
C PHE A 891 -28.08 21.99 -27.87
N GLY A 892 -28.32 23.01 -28.60
CA GLY A 892 -29.30 22.99 -29.68
C GLY A 892 -28.71 23.39 -31.03
N THR A 893 -29.22 22.85 -32.09
CA THR A 893 -29.00 23.39 -33.47
C THR A 893 -29.72 24.72 -33.61
N TRP A 894 -28.95 25.81 -33.65
CA TRP A 894 -29.43 27.15 -33.94
C TRP A 894 -29.25 27.51 -35.43
#